data_605ecea5f84536adf7c4059aee1f3753
#
_entry.id   605ecea5f84536adf7c4059aee1f3753
#
_cell.length_a   1.000
_cell.length_b   1.000
_cell.length_c   1.000
_cell.angle_alpha   90.00
_cell.angle_beta   90.00
_cell.angle_gamma   90.00
#
_symmetry.space_group_name_H-M   'P 1'
#
loop_
_entity.id
_entity.type
_entity.pdbx_description
1 polymer ?
#
loop_
_entity_poly.entity_id
_entity_poly.type
_entity_poly.pdbx_seq_one_letter_code
_entity_poly.pdbx_strand_id
1 'polypeptide(L)'
;MKQKVLYVAALMLLSSSLGFAKKKAEDAEITKLKAKIENVMSRVDQQPDWLYSRLQMFWNTHATDVFINGEAFAKPGGERAAVPTVKYNGTRGVESLYNRPKLEDLLPYDDDEQGNVTYINKVSGKMEKASPAKTGCNIASVNRQIISLARDAARIYAATGDLRYGKMAAKVFDVYMKGIAYRNVPFDLNHGHQQTLVGMTTFEVIHEDAINELTQMYPLIKNLVKDDQAIIEAGFKKWAENIIANGVPHNNWDLFQADFIVKIALVLQDDQAYADGKGKQYYLDYVVNQNSIRQWSVNKLIDFGFDARSKTWYESPGYSTTVLGLLGEFSNMLDEKAGIDLFQKCPILVDAVKNSAEYLFPNRMIAGFGDTHPGYLNTGGIDQVLKYATRHKNKNLISEMNLLKSAVAPKAPLSEIETYTSTLFYAPNVSWIAMRSGMDKQHDLMASINASLGNHQHANGISLELYGKGYVLGPDAGIGKYLYSGLDYLEYYSQMPAHNTVVVDGVSSYPVMMSQHAFKVVASYPEVTQEQPASKKLSEWKLSTEKDSELKDKISYATVKFLEPETQAQQQRTTAIVKTSAKGGYYIDVFRSKKVEGSDKTHDYFYHNLGQEMKVMDAATQQPLDMKPTEELAFAGGHLYAYSYIYNKVSAEMQNSIKTQFVTKIQDDKVVEAMDGQREITMTMWMKKDENRTIFQALSPANLEYERMPNQPYKVEDQPVLTFVARQKGEAWTHPFVAVYEPSSDTEPGDIASVDFFEPEQKGAVGILVKLKDGTTQRLVCLEDGTVES
;
A
#
# COMPACT_ATOMS: atom_id res chain seq x y z
N MET A 1 -43.70 24.42 35.25
CA MET A 1 -42.47 25.01 35.76
C MET A 1 -41.53 23.97 36.41
N LYS A 2 -41.99 23.07 37.26
CA LYS A 2 -41.11 22.07 37.94
C LYS A 2 -40.40 21.08 36.99
N GLN A 3 -40.97 20.67 35.84
CA GLN A 3 -40.33 19.77 34.88
C GLN A 3 -39.20 20.43 34.05
N LYS A 4 -39.29 21.72 33.75
CA LYS A 4 -38.20 22.45 33.04
C LYS A 4 -36.99 22.69 33.93
N VAL A 5 -37.18 22.83 35.23
CA VAL A 5 -36.07 23.01 36.18
C VAL A 5 -35.31 21.69 36.39
N LEU A 6 -36.02 20.54 36.40
CA LEU A 6 -35.36 19.22 36.47
C LEU A 6 -34.51 18.89 35.21
N TYR A 7 -34.98 19.30 34.01
CA TYR A 7 -34.26 19.09 32.76
C TYR A 7 -32.96 19.95 32.67
N VAL A 8 -33.01 21.18 33.13
CA VAL A 8 -31.86 22.07 33.20
C VAL A 8 -30.84 21.60 34.24
N ALA A 9 -31.32 21.14 35.42
CA ALA A 9 -30.45 20.58 36.44
C ALA A 9 -29.78 19.23 35.97
N ALA A 10 -30.50 18.38 35.24
CA ALA A 10 -29.97 17.15 34.70
C ALA A 10 -28.90 17.44 33.57
N LEU A 11 -29.13 18.44 32.72
CA LEU A 11 -28.18 18.89 31.70
C LEU A 11 -26.92 19.51 32.32
N MET A 12 -27.06 20.28 33.42
CA MET A 12 -25.90 20.83 34.15
C MET A 12 -25.12 19.74 34.89
N LEU A 13 -25.76 18.72 35.43
CA LEU A 13 -25.08 17.57 36.03
C LEU A 13 -24.38 16.69 35.00
N LEU A 14 -24.99 16.49 33.83
CA LEU A 14 -24.34 15.78 32.72
C LEU A 14 -23.16 16.56 32.13
N SER A 15 -23.24 17.87 31.96
CA SER A 15 -22.15 18.69 31.50
C SER A 15 -20.99 18.80 32.50
N SER A 16 -21.31 18.85 33.81
CA SER A 16 -20.30 18.82 34.87
C SER A 16 -19.63 17.45 35.00
N SER A 17 -20.37 16.34 34.84
CA SER A 17 -19.78 15.00 34.85
C SER A 17 -18.91 14.69 33.64
N LEU A 18 -19.28 15.17 32.47
CA LEU A 18 -18.43 15.10 31.24
C LEU A 18 -17.16 15.96 31.35
N GLY A 19 -17.28 17.16 31.96
CA GLY A 19 -16.14 18.02 32.26
C GLY A 19 -15.18 17.41 33.27
N PHE A 20 -15.71 16.78 34.32
CA PHE A 20 -14.92 16.04 35.32
C PHE A 20 -14.24 14.80 34.74
N ALA A 21 -14.92 14.04 33.88
CA ALA A 21 -14.35 12.87 33.22
C ALA A 21 -13.24 13.25 32.23
N LYS A 22 -13.44 14.34 31.48
CA LYS A 22 -12.42 14.87 30.55
C LYS A 22 -11.19 15.35 31.32
N LYS A 23 -11.35 16.14 32.39
CA LYS A 23 -10.25 16.63 33.22
C LYS A 23 -9.49 15.47 33.88
N LYS A 24 -10.20 14.45 34.39
CA LYS A 24 -9.57 13.25 34.97
C LYS A 24 -8.77 12.44 33.95
N ALA A 25 -9.22 12.38 32.69
CA ALA A 25 -8.48 11.73 31.61
C ALA A 25 -7.24 12.53 31.23
N GLU A 26 -7.33 13.86 31.15
CA GLU A 26 -6.19 14.75 30.90
C GLU A 26 -5.14 14.67 32.04
N ASP A 27 -5.56 14.67 33.28
CA ASP A 27 -4.67 14.53 34.45
C ASP A 27 -3.97 13.15 34.45
N ALA A 28 -4.66 12.08 34.05
CA ALA A 28 -4.08 10.75 33.93
C ALA A 28 -3.04 10.68 32.80
N GLU A 29 -3.33 11.33 31.67
CA GLU A 29 -2.38 11.42 30.54
C GLU A 29 -1.12 12.20 30.94
N ILE A 30 -1.26 13.35 31.58
CA ILE A 30 -0.12 14.15 32.05
C ILE A 30 0.71 13.37 33.08
N THR A 31 0.08 12.62 33.98
CA THR A 31 0.78 11.74 34.92
C THR A 31 1.61 10.68 34.19
N LYS A 32 1.04 10.07 33.14
CA LYS A 32 1.75 9.10 32.31
C LYS A 32 2.94 9.72 31.56
N LEU A 33 2.75 10.93 31.00
CA LEU A 33 3.83 11.66 30.34
C LEU A 33 4.97 12.02 31.33
N LYS A 34 4.66 12.48 32.54
CA LYS A 34 5.65 12.73 33.58
C LYS A 34 6.47 11.48 33.89
N ALA A 35 5.81 10.35 34.11
CA ALA A 35 6.49 9.08 34.38
C ALA A 35 7.39 8.64 33.22
N LYS A 36 6.95 8.88 31.96
CA LYS A 36 7.72 8.54 30.75
C LYS A 36 9.03 9.33 30.64
N ILE A 37 9.03 10.63 30.97
CA ILE A 37 10.20 11.49 30.74
C ILE A 37 11.01 11.79 32.01
N GLU A 38 10.61 11.32 33.18
CA GLU A 38 11.23 11.69 34.45
C GLU A 38 12.71 11.29 34.55
N ASN A 39 13.08 10.12 33.99
CA ASN A 39 14.49 9.71 33.96
C ASN A 39 15.35 10.69 33.17
N VAL A 40 14.85 11.18 32.04
CA VAL A 40 15.53 12.18 31.22
C VAL A 40 15.59 13.52 31.96
N MET A 41 14.48 13.96 32.57
CA MET A 41 14.40 15.19 33.32
C MET A 41 15.35 15.20 34.53
N SER A 42 15.38 14.11 35.29
CA SER A 42 16.29 13.98 36.45
C SER A 42 17.76 14.04 36.01
N ARG A 43 18.08 13.48 34.86
CA ARG A 43 19.45 13.55 34.32
C ARG A 43 19.79 14.94 33.81
N VAL A 44 18.86 15.63 33.15
CA VAL A 44 19.03 17.04 32.73
C VAL A 44 19.24 17.96 33.94
N ASP A 45 18.53 17.73 35.06
CA ASP A 45 18.71 18.52 36.28
C ASP A 45 20.10 18.32 36.90
N GLN A 46 20.63 17.10 36.87
CA GLN A 46 21.95 16.79 37.41
C GLN A 46 23.11 17.21 36.47
N GLN A 47 22.87 17.13 35.16
CA GLN A 47 23.80 17.40 34.08
C GLN A 47 23.13 18.21 32.99
N PRO A 48 22.98 19.53 33.15
CA PRO A 48 22.20 20.35 32.20
C PRO A 48 22.63 20.23 30.74
N ASP A 49 23.92 20.01 30.50
CA ASP A 49 24.44 19.92 29.13
C ASP A 49 24.31 18.51 28.53
N TRP A 50 23.93 17.51 29.32
CA TRP A 50 23.87 16.12 28.82
C TRP A 50 22.94 15.97 27.62
N LEU A 51 21.71 16.48 27.68
CA LEU A 51 20.75 16.37 26.56
C LEU A 51 21.12 17.32 25.43
N TYR A 52 21.45 18.55 25.77
CA TYR A 52 21.69 19.62 24.80
C TYR A 52 22.99 19.42 24.03
N SER A 53 24.03 18.83 24.63
CA SER A 53 25.26 18.48 23.91
C SER A 53 25.00 17.45 22.80
N ARG A 54 24.06 16.51 23.00
CA ARG A 54 23.68 15.54 21.97
C ARG A 54 22.88 16.17 20.84
N LEU A 55 22.03 17.14 21.18
CA LEU A 55 21.34 17.95 20.19
C LEU A 55 22.35 18.79 19.37
N GLN A 56 23.37 19.34 20.03
CA GLN A 56 24.43 20.12 19.40
C GLN A 56 25.35 19.29 18.49
N MET A 57 25.45 17.97 18.70
CA MET A 57 26.16 17.08 17.77
C MET A 57 25.91 17.42 16.32
N PHE A 58 24.70 17.82 16.03
CA PHE A 58 24.24 18.07 14.69
C PHE A 58 24.55 19.48 14.20
N TRP A 59 24.57 20.44 15.10
CA TRP A 59 24.83 21.85 14.79
C TRP A 59 26.30 22.22 14.78
N ASN A 60 27.11 21.49 15.52
CA ASN A 60 28.50 21.86 15.81
C ASN A 60 29.51 21.01 15.05
N THR A 61 29.13 20.21 14.08
CA THR A 61 30.11 19.53 13.24
C THR A 61 30.93 20.56 12.47
N HIS A 62 32.25 20.38 12.46
CA HIS A 62 33.19 21.22 11.75
C HIS A 62 33.59 20.68 10.39
N ALA A 63 32.83 19.74 9.84
CA ALA A 63 33.03 19.24 8.51
C ALA A 63 33.05 20.38 7.50
N THR A 64 34.16 20.57 6.81
CA THR A 64 34.43 21.74 5.99
C THR A 64 33.80 21.68 4.62
N ASP A 65 33.56 20.46 4.12
CA ASP A 65 33.13 20.22 2.75
C ASP A 65 31.81 19.44 2.69
N VAL A 66 30.98 19.59 3.73
CA VAL A 66 29.69 18.95 3.79
C VAL A 66 28.74 19.62 2.84
N PHE A 67 28.20 18.86 1.93
CA PHE A 67 27.14 19.34 1.07
C PHE A 67 26.21 18.22 0.66
N ILE A 68 25.11 18.63 0.11
CA ILE A 68 23.96 17.78 -0.10
C ILE A 68 23.93 17.35 -1.55
N ASN A 69 24.49 16.20 -1.84
CA ASN A 69 24.45 15.67 -3.21
C ASN A 69 24.00 14.20 -3.27
N GLY A 70 23.40 13.72 -2.22
CA GLY A 70 22.87 12.37 -2.21
C GLY A 70 23.90 11.26 -1.92
N GLU A 71 25.20 11.41 -2.13
CA GLU A 71 26.15 10.26 -2.10
C GLU A 71 27.29 10.39 -1.09
N ALA A 72 27.61 11.58 -0.62
CA ALA A 72 28.72 11.81 0.29
C ALA A 72 28.36 12.85 1.34
N PHE A 73 28.91 12.70 2.55
CA PHE A 73 28.81 13.72 3.60
C PHE A 73 29.63 14.96 3.26
N ALA A 74 30.74 14.73 2.61
CA ALA A 74 31.67 15.78 2.20
C ALA A 74 32.04 15.58 0.74
N LYS A 75 32.22 16.68 0.02
CA LYS A 75 32.74 16.69 -1.34
C LYS A 75 33.90 17.66 -1.39
N PRO A 76 35.11 17.17 -1.65
CA PRO A 76 36.29 18.03 -1.80
C PRO A 76 36.04 19.11 -2.85
N GLY A 77 36.28 20.39 -2.48
CA GLY A 77 36.06 21.51 -3.36
C GLY A 77 34.60 21.92 -3.58
N GLY A 78 33.66 21.35 -2.83
CA GLY A 78 32.26 21.76 -2.82
C GLY A 78 32.03 23.03 -2.01
N GLU A 79 30.84 23.63 -2.18
CA GLU A 79 30.43 24.76 -1.35
C GLU A 79 30.24 24.30 0.10
N ARG A 80 30.82 25.05 1.01
CA ARG A 80 30.71 24.76 2.45
C ARG A 80 29.32 25.11 2.95
N ALA A 81 28.64 24.19 3.62
CA ALA A 81 27.39 24.46 4.30
C ALA A 81 27.60 25.52 5.41
N ALA A 82 26.66 26.44 5.53
CA ALA A 82 26.69 27.44 6.58
C ALA A 82 26.55 26.87 8.00
N VAL A 83 25.92 25.70 8.10
CA VAL A 83 25.82 24.85 9.28
C VAL A 83 26.07 23.41 8.89
N PRO A 84 26.38 22.54 9.85
CA PRO A 84 26.63 21.13 9.56
C PRO A 84 25.51 20.50 8.78
N THR A 85 25.89 19.80 7.74
CA THR A 85 25.00 18.96 6.96
C THR A 85 25.51 17.55 6.99
N VAL A 86 24.62 16.60 7.19
CA VAL A 86 24.96 15.19 7.20
C VAL A 86 24.06 14.50 6.19
N LYS A 87 24.66 13.80 5.24
CA LYS A 87 23.91 12.97 4.33
C LYS A 87 23.25 11.83 5.10
N TYR A 88 21.96 11.73 4.94
CA TYR A 88 21.21 10.57 5.39
C TYR A 88 21.20 9.50 4.28
N ASN A 89 22.00 8.47 4.43
CA ASN A 89 21.78 7.22 3.73
C ASN A 89 20.68 6.44 4.46
N GLY A 90 19.49 6.94 4.40
CA GLY A 90 18.34 6.25 4.95
C GLY A 90 18.04 5.04 4.08
N THR A 91 18.57 3.92 4.48
CA THR A 91 18.06 2.65 4.02
C THR A 91 16.75 2.42 4.78
N ARG A 92 15.64 2.77 4.14
CA ARG A 92 14.33 2.39 4.65
C ARG A 92 14.32 0.88 4.86
N GLY A 93 13.91 0.45 6.05
CA GLY A 93 13.71 -0.95 6.35
C GLY A 93 14.94 -1.82 6.51
N VAL A 94 16.16 -1.32 6.40
CA VAL A 94 17.33 -2.12 6.75
C VAL A 94 17.36 -2.32 8.26
N GLU A 95 17.12 -3.53 8.69
CA GLU A 95 17.40 -3.93 10.05
C GLU A 95 18.91 -3.92 10.25
N SER A 96 19.37 -3.08 11.18
CA SER A 96 20.75 -3.10 11.57
C SER A 96 21.07 -4.40 12.31
N LEU A 97 22.14 -5.08 11.89
CA LEU A 97 22.72 -6.22 12.63
C LEU A 97 23.31 -5.80 13.99
N TYR A 98 23.46 -4.50 14.21
CA TYR A 98 23.98 -3.93 15.43
C TYR A 98 22.85 -3.49 16.36
N ASN A 99 23.06 -3.61 17.67
CA ASN A 99 22.19 -2.99 18.66
C ASN A 99 22.14 -1.48 18.41
N ARG A 100 20.94 -0.97 18.12
CA ARG A 100 20.74 0.47 18.02
C ARG A 100 20.99 1.11 19.38
N PRO A 101 21.95 2.05 19.52
CA PRO A 101 22.19 2.71 20.79
C PRO A 101 20.96 3.52 21.18
N LYS A 102 20.63 3.51 22.45
CA LYS A 102 19.62 4.36 23.04
C LYS A 102 20.18 5.75 23.29
N LEU A 103 19.31 6.76 23.39
CA LEU A 103 19.71 8.12 23.66
C LEU A 103 20.64 8.25 24.88
N GLU A 104 20.33 7.53 25.96
CA GLU A 104 21.12 7.54 27.18
C GLU A 104 22.53 6.93 27.05
N ASP A 105 22.75 6.11 26.02
CA ASP A 105 24.03 5.44 25.75
C ASP A 105 24.95 6.27 24.84
N LEU A 106 24.40 7.29 24.18
CA LEU A 106 25.17 8.14 23.28
C LEU A 106 26.05 9.09 24.04
N LEU A 107 27.26 9.24 23.57
CA LEU A 107 28.17 10.26 24.03
C LEU A 107 27.93 11.58 23.28
N PRO A 108 28.39 12.73 23.83
CA PRO A 108 28.39 13.96 23.06
C PRO A 108 29.13 13.80 21.73
N TYR A 109 28.65 14.50 20.73
CA TYR A 109 29.26 14.48 19.40
C TYR A 109 30.68 15.03 19.46
N ASP A 110 31.62 14.32 18.85
CA ASP A 110 33.02 14.66 18.85
C ASP A 110 33.54 15.16 17.50
N ASP A 111 32.64 15.70 16.70
CA ASP A 111 32.97 16.38 15.47
C ASP A 111 33.55 15.45 14.39
N ASP A 112 32.91 14.36 14.17
CA ASP A 112 33.26 13.36 13.17
C ASP A 112 32.66 13.73 11.81
N GLU A 113 33.51 14.03 10.84
CA GLU A 113 33.11 14.44 9.48
C GLU A 113 32.26 13.40 8.75
N GLN A 114 32.36 12.14 9.11
CA GLN A 114 31.58 11.04 8.55
C GLN A 114 30.22 10.87 9.23
N GLY A 115 29.90 11.64 10.26
CA GLY A 115 28.68 11.52 11.03
C GLY A 115 28.56 10.23 11.83
N ASN A 116 29.71 9.61 12.19
CA ASN A 116 29.71 8.44 13.04
C ASN A 116 29.11 8.75 14.41
N VAL A 117 28.46 7.75 14.98
CA VAL A 117 27.90 7.83 16.33
C VAL A 117 28.86 7.19 17.31
N THR A 118 29.25 7.90 18.36
CA THR A 118 29.99 7.36 19.50
C THR A 118 28.98 6.92 20.57
N TYR A 119 29.09 5.69 21.04
CA TYR A 119 28.18 5.11 22.02
C TYR A 119 28.88 4.10 22.92
N ILE A 120 28.24 3.78 24.04
CA ILE A 120 28.68 2.69 24.93
C ILE A 120 27.97 1.40 24.46
N ASN A 121 28.77 0.44 23.98
CA ASN A 121 28.25 -0.87 23.64
C ASN A 121 27.95 -1.65 24.93
N LYS A 122 26.69 -1.98 25.17
CA LYS A 122 26.21 -2.65 26.38
C LYS A 122 26.72 -4.07 26.53
N VAL A 123 27.09 -4.72 25.44
CA VAL A 123 27.61 -6.10 25.46
C VAL A 123 29.09 -6.10 25.83
N SER A 124 29.89 -5.22 25.20
CA SER A 124 31.32 -5.14 25.43
C SER A 124 31.70 -4.22 26.58
N GLY A 125 30.84 -3.31 27.02
CA GLY A 125 31.10 -2.25 27.98
C GLY A 125 32.07 -1.17 27.47
N LYS A 126 32.47 -1.19 26.21
CA LYS A 126 33.42 -0.28 25.60
C LYS A 126 32.75 0.84 24.83
N MET A 127 33.46 1.97 24.74
CA MET A 127 33.11 3.02 23.80
C MET A 127 33.44 2.58 22.37
N GLU A 128 32.51 2.69 21.49
CA GLU A 128 32.63 2.34 20.07
C GLU A 128 32.14 3.47 19.19
N LYS A 129 32.75 3.63 18.01
CA LYS A 129 32.24 4.46 16.92
C LYS A 129 31.64 3.55 15.85
N ALA A 130 30.48 3.94 15.36
CA ALA A 130 29.85 3.21 14.28
C ALA A 130 29.17 4.17 13.30
N SER A 131 29.27 3.85 12.02
CA SER A 131 28.58 4.63 10.98
C SER A 131 27.06 4.46 11.10
N PRO A 132 26.28 5.44 10.67
CA PRO A 132 24.82 5.32 10.61
C PRO A 132 24.35 4.07 9.84
N ALA A 133 25.07 3.72 8.76
CA ALA A 133 24.78 2.52 7.96
C ALA A 133 24.90 1.21 8.77
N LYS A 134 25.82 1.16 9.73
CA LYS A 134 26.04 -0.04 10.56
C LYS A 134 25.06 -0.14 11.72
N THR A 135 24.77 0.97 12.38
CA THR A 135 23.92 0.97 13.59
C THR A 135 22.43 1.13 13.29
N GLY A 136 22.05 1.59 12.08
CA GLY A 136 20.73 2.10 11.79
C GLY A 136 20.33 3.29 12.67
N CYS A 137 21.26 3.74 13.56
CA CYS A 137 21.12 4.92 14.37
C CYS A 137 21.76 6.07 13.61
N ASN A 138 21.00 7.07 13.29
CA ASN A 138 21.52 8.30 12.67
C ASN A 138 21.21 9.49 13.55
N ILE A 139 21.89 10.59 13.28
CA ILE A 139 21.73 11.83 14.03
C ILE A 139 20.25 12.30 14.00
N ALA A 140 19.57 12.15 12.86
CA ALA A 140 18.16 12.50 12.74
C ALA A 140 17.27 11.66 13.65
N SER A 141 17.55 10.37 13.80
CA SER A 141 16.80 9.50 14.72
C SER A 141 16.99 9.92 16.19
N VAL A 142 18.21 10.29 16.57
CA VAL A 142 18.49 10.81 17.93
C VAL A 142 17.77 12.11 18.17
N ASN A 143 17.82 13.03 17.21
CA ASN A 143 17.14 14.32 17.30
C ASN A 143 15.63 14.16 17.39
N ARG A 144 15.02 13.24 16.63
CA ARG A 144 13.58 12.94 16.75
C ARG A 144 13.20 12.46 18.15
N GLN A 145 14.04 11.64 18.80
CA GLN A 145 13.81 11.26 20.19
C GLN A 145 13.85 12.48 21.13
N ILE A 146 14.85 13.35 20.98
CA ILE A 146 15.00 14.55 21.82
C ILE A 146 13.83 15.53 21.63
N ILE A 147 13.43 15.79 20.38
CA ILE A 147 12.32 16.71 20.10
C ILE A 147 10.97 16.15 20.59
N SER A 148 10.75 14.84 20.48
CA SER A 148 9.55 14.20 21.03
C SER A 148 9.48 14.29 22.55
N LEU A 149 10.62 14.14 23.26
CA LEU A 149 10.70 14.37 24.68
C LEU A 149 10.39 15.84 25.03
N ALA A 150 10.90 16.79 24.23
CA ALA A 150 10.64 18.22 24.41
C ALA A 150 9.17 18.57 24.19
N ARG A 151 8.50 17.98 23.18
CA ARG A 151 7.05 18.12 23.00
C ARG A 151 6.27 17.62 24.22
N ASP A 152 6.62 16.44 24.73
CA ASP A 152 5.97 15.88 25.92
C ASP A 152 6.18 16.80 27.14
N ALA A 153 7.37 17.38 27.29
CA ALA A 153 7.67 18.39 28.33
C ALA A 153 6.84 19.68 28.13
N ALA A 154 6.69 20.18 26.92
CA ALA A 154 5.84 21.33 26.61
C ALA A 154 4.37 21.08 27.00
N ARG A 155 3.83 19.88 26.72
CA ARG A 155 2.47 19.48 27.14
C ARG A 155 2.32 19.44 28.66
N ILE A 156 3.31 18.91 29.38
CA ILE A 156 3.32 18.89 30.83
C ILE A 156 3.36 20.35 31.37
N TYR A 157 4.21 21.20 30.81
CA TYR A 157 4.29 22.61 31.18
C TYR A 157 2.95 23.33 30.99
N ALA A 158 2.34 23.18 29.81
CA ALA A 158 1.05 23.82 29.52
C ALA A 158 -0.06 23.38 30.47
N ALA A 159 -0.08 22.10 30.87
CA ALA A 159 -1.08 21.57 31.80
C ALA A 159 -0.82 21.91 33.28
N THR A 160 0.44 22.09 33.69
CA THR A 160 0.81 22.19 35.11
C THR A 160 1.42 23.52 35.51
N GLY A 161 1.90 24.31 34.57
CA GLY A 161 2.69 25.53 34.83
C GLY A 161 4.11 25.28 35.34
N ASP A 162 4.56 24.01 35.36
CA ASP A 162 5.87 23.65 35.92
C ASP A 162 7.00 24.06 34.96
N LEU A 163 7.71 25.13 35.35
CA LEU A 163 8.79 25.74 34.56
C LEU A 163 9.98 24.82 34.29
N ARG A 164 10.18 23.77 35.08
CA ARG A 164 11.22 22.76 34.82
C ARG A 164 11.06 22.13 33.46
N TYR A 165 9.84 21.69 33.13
CA TYR A 165 9.51 21.11 31.83
C TYR A 165 9.49 22.18 30.72
N GLY A 166 8.93 23.36 31.01
CA GLY A 166 8.88 24.46 30.04
C GLY A 166 10.25 24.90 29.56
N LYS A 167 11.22 25.03 30.47
CA LYS A 167 12.61 25.41 30.15
C LYS A 167 13.31 24.38 29.28
N MET A 168 13.14 23.10 29.59
CA MET A 168 13.68 22.02 28.74
C MET A 168 13.10 22.08 27.33
N ALA A 169 11.78 22.17 27.20
CA ALA A 169 11.11 22.28 25.93
C ALA A 169 11.57 23.52 25.14
N ALA A 170 11.60 24.68 25.76
CA ALA A 170 12.02 25.92 25.13
C ALA A 170 13.48 25.86 24.64
N LYS A 171 14.39 25.26 25.40
CA LYS A 171 15.78 25.11 25.02
C LYS A 171 15.97 24.26 23.78
N VAL A 172 15.31 23.09 23.74
CA VAL A 172 15.33 22.21 22.54
C VAL A 172 14.71 22.93 21.34
N PHE A 173 13.54 23.55 21.52
CA PHE A 173 12.84 24.28 20.47
C PHE A 173 13.68 25.41 19.88
N ASP A 174 14.33 26.20 20.72
CA ASP A 174 15.19 27.33 20.33
C ASP A 174 16.36 26.87 19.45
N VAL A 175 17.01 25.76 19.84
CA VAL A 175 18.13 25.21 19.07
C VAL A 175 17.65 24.79 17.66
N TYR A 176 16.49 24.16 17.54
CA TYR A 176 15.92 23.79 16.24
C TYR A 176 15.59 25.01 15.39
N MET A 177 14.87 25.96 15.93
CA MET A 177 14.39 27.12 15.16
C MET A 177 15.51 28.04 14.74
N LYS A 178 16.50 28.29 15.60
CA LYS A 178 17.71 29.07 15.26
C LYS A 178 18.52 28.36 14.16
N GLY A 179 18.66 27.04 14.28
CA GLY A 179 19.32 26.26 13.26
C GLY A 179 18.64 26.36 11.90
N ILE A 180 17.34 26.23 11.83
CA ILE A 180 16.56 26.36 10.58
C ILE A 180 16.69 27.76 10.02
N ALA A 181 16.61 28.79 10.86
CA ALA A 181 16.72 30.20 10.43
C ALA A 181 18.08 30.52 9.79
N TYR A 182 19.15 30.01 10.40
CA TYR A 182 20.51 30.26 9.90
C TYR A 182 20.88 29.47 8.65
N ARG A 183 20.23 28.37 8.40
CA ARG A 183 20.59 27.48 7.32
C ARG A 183 20.32 28.06 5.96
N ASN A 184 21.27 27.95 5.08
CA ASN A 184 21.14 28.37 3.69
C ASN A 184 21.86 27.40 2.77
N VAL A 185 21.49 26.11 2.91
CA VAL A 185 22.10 25.03 2.11
C VAL A 185 21.31 24.83 0.84
N PRO A 186 21.97 24.77 -0.34
CA PRO A 186 21.31 24.45 -1.60
C PRO A 186 20.62 23.11 -1.54
N PHE A 187 19.47 23.03 -2.15
CA PHE A 187 18.72 21.79 -2.29
C PHE A 187 19.14 21.11 -3.60
N ASP A 188 19.74 19.94 -3.52
CA ASP A 188 20.13 19.19 -4.72
C ASP A 188 19.03 18.25 -5.18
N LEU A 189 18.23 18.69 -6.13
CA LEU A 189 17.16 17.92 -6.72
C LEU A 189 17.63 16.78 -7.64
N ASN A 190 18.89 16.80 -8.08
CA ASN A 190 19.42 15.76 -8.97
C ASN A 190 19.60 14.42 -8.26
N HIS A 191 19.79 14.47 -6.94
CA HIS A 191 19.98 13.28 -6.11
C HIS A 191 18.73 12.88 -5.29
N GLY A 192 17.61 13.51 -5.58
CA GLY A 192 16.35 13.24 -4.91
C GLY A 192 16.21 13.92 -3.56
N HIS A 193 15.04 14.40 -3.32
CA HIS A 193 14.61 15.13 -2.13
C HIS A 193 14.71 14.33 -0.82
N GLN A 194 14.74 12.99 -0.88
CA GLN A 194 14.83 12.11 0.29
C GLN A 194 16.23 12.03 0.91
N GLN A 195 17.24 12.58 0.28
CA GLN A 195 18.63 12.34 0.64
C GLN A 195 19.28 13.53 1.30
N THR A 196 18.54 14.60 1.51
CA THR A 196 19.05 15.87 1.99
C THR A 196 18.81 16.06 3.46
N LEU A 197 19.84 15.95 4.27
CA LEU A 197 19.83 16.31 5.68
C LEU A 197 20.56 17.62 5.86
N VAL A 198 19.95 18.55 6.56
CA VAL A 198 20.53 19.85 6.83
C VAL A 198 20.48 20.10 8.34
N GLY A 199 21.63 19.95 9.03
CA GLY A 199 21.73 20.09 10.48
C GLY A 199 20.85 19.10 11.24
N MET A 200 20.02 19.59 12.13
CA MET A 200 19.16 18.75 12.99
C MET A 200 17.98 18.15 12.27
N THR A 201 17.69 18.61 11.07
CA THR A 201 16.50 18.22 10.34
C THR A 201 16.78 18.17 8.85
N THR A 202 15.93 17.51 8.12
CA THR A 202 16.00 17.46 6.67
C THR A 202 15.19 18.63 6.09
N PHE A 203 15.55 19.06 4.89
CA PHE A 203 14.60 19.73 4.02
C PHE A 203 13.87 18.71 3.13
N GLU A 204 13.90 17.45 3.52
CA GLU A 204 13.07 16.45 2.90
C GLU A 204 11.60 16.79 3.10
N VAL A 205 10.84 16.72 2.00
CA VAL A 205 9.49 17.24 1.96
C VAL A 205 8.43 16.32 2.54
N ILE A 206 8.77 15.08 2.88
CA ILE A 206 7.78 14.07 3.29
C ILE A 206 8.02 13.41 4.65
N HIS A 207 9.25 13.28 5.10
CA HIS A 207 9.55 12.54 6.34
C HIS A 207 9.96 13.46 7.48
N GLU A 208 9.56 14.71 7.41
CA GLU A 208 10.01 15.70 8.38
C GLU A 208 9.07 15.78 9.58
N ASP A 209 9.12 14.76 10.40
CA ASP A 209 8.34 14.71 11.65
C ASP A 209 8.64 15.87 12.61
N ALA A 210 9.81 16.50 12.49
CA ALA A 210 10.19 17.63 13.33
C ALA A 210 9.23 18.81 13.21
N ILE A 211 8.66 19.06 12.02
CA ILE A 211 7.63 20.11 11.84
C ILE A 211 6.41 19.83 12.73
N ASN A 212 5.97 18.59 12.78
CA ASN A 212 4.83 18.19 13.61
C ASN A 212 5.08 18.47 15.08
N GLU A 213 6.29 18.16 15.56
CA GLU A 213 6.68 18.42 16.95
C GLU A 213 6.83 19.92 17.25
N LEU A 214 7.51 20.67 16.39
CA LEU A 214 7.77 22.09 16.57
C LEU A 214 6.48 22.92 16.52
N THR A 215 5.59 22.64 15.56
CA THR A 215 4.32 23.36 15.45
C THR A 215 3.35 23.06 16.60
N GLN A 216 3.42 21.85 17.19
CA GLN A 216 2.66 21.51 18.40
C GLN A 216 3.26 22.17 19.66
N MET A 217 4.60 22.28 19.74
CA MET A 217 5.28 22.87 20.90
C MET A 217 5.08 24.38 20.98
N TYR A 218 5.22 25.08 19.85
CA TYR A 218 5.29 26.54 19.82
C TYR A 218 4.15 27.23 20.57
N PRO A 219 2.86 26.91 20.33
CA PRO A 219 1.76 27.52 21.08
C PRO A 219 1.82 27.29 22.59
N LEU A 220 2.38 26.15 23.03
CA LEU A 220 2.45 25.75 24.44
C LEU A 220 3.55 26.48 25.21
N ILE A 221 4.61 26.90 24.51
CA ILE A 221 5.80 27.55 25.11
C ILE A 221 6.04 28.97 24.60
N LYS A 222 5.10 29.54 23.82
CA LYS A 222 5.25 30.85 23.16
C LYS A 222 5.69 31.96 24.14
N ASN A 223 5.20 31.95 25.35
CA ASN A 223 5.55 32.88 26.39
C ASN A 223 7.01 32.76 26.89
N LEU A 224 7.64 31.59 26.72
CA LEU A 224 9.05 31.36 27.12
C LEU A 224 10.05 31.69 26.03
N VAL A 225 9.60 31.80 24.76
CA VAL A 225 10.44 32.07 23.57
C VAL A 225 10.03 33.33 22.85
N LYS A 226 9.31 34.23 23.52
CA LYS A 226 8.75 35.45 22.92
C LYS A 226 9.78 36.41 22.35
N ASP A 227 10.97 36.45 22.96
CA ASP A 227 12.04 37.36 22.54
C ASP A 227 12.66 36.99 21.20
N ASP A 228 12.52 35.73 20.78
CA ASP A 228 12.99 35.17 19.51
C ASP A 228 11.88 34.99 18.47
N GLN A 229 10.67 35.51 18.70
CA GLN A 229 9.49 35.27 17.86
C GLN A 229 9.76 35.57 16.38
N ALA A 230 10.45 36.66 16.04
CA ALA A 230 10.73 37.01 14.64
C ALA A 230 11.63 35.97 13.94
N ILE A 231 12.64 35.47 14.64
CA ILE A 231 13.55 34.42 14.13
C ILE A 231 12.80 33.11 13.97
N ILE A 232 11.95 32.72 14.93
CA ILE A 232 11.13 31.50 14.91
C ILE A 232 10.17 31.54 13.73
N GLU A 233 9.41 32.61 13.57
CA GLU A 233 8.44 32.74 12.47
C GLU A 233 9.13 32.78 11.10
N ALA A 234 10.30 33.46 10.99
CA ALA A 234 11.12 33.41 9.78
C ALA A 234 11.61 32.01 9.47
N GLY A 235 11.99 31.21 10.47
CA GLY A 235 12.36 29.81 10.31
C GLY A 235 11.22 28.96 9.76
N PHE A 236 10.03 29.08 10.32
CA PHE A 236 8.83 28.39 9.82
C PHE A 236 8.48 28.80 8.38
N LYS A 237 8.48 30.07 8.06
CA LYS A 237 8.23 30.57 6.70
C LYS A 237 9.27 30.04 5.72
N LYS A 238 10.56 30.09 6.07
CA LYS A 238 11.63 29.53 5.25
C LYS A 238 11.42 28.05 4.92
N TRP A 239 10.93 27.29 5.89
CA TRP A 239 10.63 25.86 5.66
C TRP A 239 9.46 25.67 4.71
N ALA A 240 8.35 26.38 4.91
CA ALA A 240 7.18 26.35 4.00
C ALA A 240 7.58 26.74 2.57
N GLU A 241 8.34 27.83 2.39
CA GLU A 241 8.81 28.25 1.06
C GLU A 241 9.74 27.19 0.41
N ASN A 242 10.57 26.52 1.21
CA ASN A 242 11.42 25.46 0.71
C ASN A 242 10.61 24.24 0.23
N ILE A 243 9.56 23.84 0.95
CA ILE A 243 8.65 22.79 0.52
C ILE A 243 7.97 23.15 -0.80
N ILE A 244 7.45 24.38 -0.90
CA ILE A 244 6.79 24.90 -2.11
C ILE A 244 7.73 24.89 -3.32
N ALA A 245 9.00 25.24 -3.12
CA ALA A 245 9.98 25.34 -4.20
C ALA A 245 10.56 23.98 -4.63
N ASN A 246 10.65 23.02 -3.73
CA ASN A 246 11.44 21.80 -3.90
C ASN A 246 10.66 20.51 -3.65
N GLY A 247 9.35 20.56 -3.46
CA GLY A 247 8.51 19.41 -3.16
C GLY A 247 8.33 18.43 -4.32
N VAL A 248 7.51 17.42 -4.08
CA VAL A 248 7.14 16.38 -5.06
C VAL A 248 5.64 16.42 -5.26
N PRO A 249 5.17 16.83 -6.45
CA PRO A 249 3.75 16.96 -6.72
C PRO A 249 3.09 15.61 -7.05
N HIS A 250 1.78 15.64 -7.19
CA HIS A 250 0.87 14.63 -7.75
C HIS A 250 0.82 13.23 -7.10
N ASN A 251 1.26 13.05 -5.88
CA ASN A 251 1.10 11.81 -5.15
C ASN A 251 0.86 12.07 -3.64
N ASN A 252 0.90 11.00 -2.82
CA ASN A 252 0.75 11.13 -1.37
C ASN A 252 1.79 12.07 -0.72
N TRP A 253 2.94 12.31 -1.35
CA TRP A 253 3.95 13.22 -0.84
C TRP A 253 3.50 14.68 -0.91
N ASP A 254 2.79 15.06 -1.97
CA ASP A 254 2.18 16.39 -2.09
C ASP A 254 1.22 16.66 -0.93
N LEU A 255 0.47 15.63 -0.48
CA LEU A 255 -0.39 15.73 0.69
C LEU A 255 0.39 15.92 2.00
N PHE A 256 1.50 15.20 2.21
CA PHE A 256 2.37 15.43 3.37
C PHE A 256 2.96 16.82 3.38
N GLN A 257 3.39 17.31 2.22
CA GLN A 257 3.89 18.68 2.05
C GLN A 257 2.80 19.70 2.41
N ALA A 258 1.59 19.50 1.90
CA ALA A 258 0.43 20.35 2.21
C ALA A 258 0.14 20.37 3.72
N ASP A 259 0.18 19.21 4.39
CA ASP A 259 -0.02 19.08 5.84
C ASP A 259 1.03 19.86 6.63
N PHE A 260 2.30 19.79 6.24
CA PHE A 260 3.37 20.54 6.89
C PHE A 260 3.20 22.06 6.70
N ILE A 261 2.86 22.52 5.51
CA ILE A 261 2.63 23.96 5.25
C ILE A 261 1.43 24.46 6.07
N VAL A 262 0.33 23.69 6.15
CA VAL A 262 -0.84 24.05 6.98
C VAL A 262 -0.47 24.14 8.46
N LYS A 263 0.29 23.17 8.99
CA LYS A 263 0.74 23.21 10.39
C LYS A 263 1.60 24.42 10.69
N ILE A 264 2.47 24.79 9.76
CA ILE A 264 3.26 26.03 9.83
C ILE A 264 2.32 27.25 9.80
N ALA A 265 1.39 27.33 8.84
CA ALA A 265 0.44 28.43 8.72
C ALA A 265 -0.36 28.65 10.02
N LEU A 266 -0.78 27.58 10.67
CA LEU A 266 -1.58 27.65 11.90
C LEU A 266 -0.84 28.22 13.11
N VAL A 267 0.48 28.31 13.08
CA VAL A 267 1.29 28.90 14.15
C VAL A 267 1.83 30.29 13.81
N LEU A 268 1.71 30.73 12.55
CA LEU A 268 2.03 32.07 12.11
C LEU A 268 0.93 33.07 12.48
N GLN A 269 1.30 34.34 12.48
CA GLN A 269 0.36 35.47 12.58
C GLN A 269 -0.40 35.66 11.26
N ASP A 270 -1.38 36.58 11.27
CA ASP A 270 -2.12 36.97 10.08
C ASP A 270 -1.19 37.70 9.07
N ASP A 271 -1.56 37.67 7.80
CA ASP A 271 -0.73 38.18 6.68
C ASP A 271 -0.21 39.61 6.87
N GLN A 272 -1.05 40.46 7.49
CA GLN A 272 -0.70 41.89 7.75
C GLN A 272 0.45 42.06 8.75
N ALA A 273 0.77 41.02 9.54
CA ALA A 273 1.89 41.07 10.47
C ALA A 273 3.26 40.99 9.77
N TYR A 274 3.28 40.63 8.50
CA TYR A 274 4.49 40.41 7.72
C TYR A 274 4.64 41.38 6.56
N ALA A 275 5.85 41.94 6.39
CA ALA A 275 6.10 42.89 5.31
C ALA A 275 5.94 42.31 3.90
N ASP A 276 6.11 40.99 3.75
CA ASP A 276 5.90 40.29 2.48
C ASP A 276 4.44 39.82 2.30
N GLY A 277 3.54 40.10 3.25
CA GLY A 277 2.16 39.68 3.23
C GLY A 277 1.94 38.14 3.30
N LYS A 278 2.98 37.38 3.64
CA LYS A 278 2.92 35.91 3.69
C LYS A 278 2.80 35.43 5.13
N GLY A 279 1.58 35.36 5.63
CA GLY A 279 1.23 34.84 6.95
C GLY A 279 0.31 33.64 6.87
N LYS A 280 -0.52 33.50 7.87
CA LYS A 280 -1.44 32.39 8.04
C LYS A 280 -2.38 32.19 6.85
N GLN A 281 -3.06 33.25 6.42
CA GLN A 281 -4.06 33.17 5.36
C GLN A 281 -3.41 32.87 4.01
N TYR A 282 -2.26 33.48 3.72
CA TYR A 282 -1.49 33.24 2.51
C TYR A 282 -1.15 31.77 2.31
N TYR A 283 -0.56 31.13 3.33
CA TYR A 283 -0.17 29.72 3.21
C TYR A 283 -1.36 28.76 3.19
N LEU A 284 -2.44 29.07 3.93
CA LEU A 284 -3.68 28.29 3.86
C LEU A 284 -4.30 28.36 2.47
N ASP A 285 -4.40 29.57 1.87
CA ASP A 285 -4.89 29.75 0.50
C ASP A 285 -3.98 29.05 -0.51
N TYR A 286 -2.66 29.15 -0.32
CA TYR A 286 -1.69 28.52 -1.20
C TYR A 286 -1.93 27.01 -1.28
N VAL A 287 -1.98 26.34 -0.14
CA VAL A 287 -2.17 24.86 -0.08
C VAL A 287 -3.50 24.45 -0.69
N VAL A 288 -4.57 25.21 -0.50
CA VAL A 288 -5.89 24.80 -0.98
C VAL A 288 -6.10 25.11 -2.45
N ASN A 289 -5.60 26.28 -2.96
CA ASN A 289 -6.03 26.82 -4.23
C ASN A 289 -4.89 27.10 -5.23
N GLN A 290 -3.62 27.25 -4.78
CA GLN A 290 -2.53 27.66 -5.66
C GLN A 290 -1.63 26.48 -6.05
N ASN A 291 -0.97 26.58 -7.20
CA ASN A 291 -0.12 25.53 -7.72
C ASN A 291 1.26 26.06 -8.08
N SER A 292 2.29 25.34 -7.66
CA SER A 292 3.62 25.45 -8.27
C SER A 292 3.96 24.16 -9.04
N ILE A 293 5.14 24.14 -9.65
CA ILE A 293 5.66 22.92 -10.29
C ILE A 293 5.89 21.82 -9.26
N ARG A 294 6.22 22.19 -8.02
CA ARG A 294 6.66 21.26 -6.96
C ARG A 294 5.63 21.04 -5.86
N GLN A 295 4.62 21.89 -5.75
CA GLN A 295 3.54 21.75 -4.79
C GLN A 295 2.21 22.07 -5.47
N TRP A 296 1.35 21.08 -5.63
CA TRP A 296 0.01 21.31 -6.12
C TRP A 296 -0.93 21.74 -4.99
N SER A 297 -1.98 22.42 -5.34
CA SER A 297 -3.08 22.63 -4.41
C SER A 297 -3.79 21.30 -4.13
N VAL A 298 -4.32 21.18 -2.92
CA VAL A 298 -5.09 19.99 -2.53
C VAL A 298 -6.31 19.81 -3.43
N ASN A 299 -6.95 20.88 -3.90
CA ASN A 299 -8.02 20.78 -4.90
C ASN A 299 -7.53 20.10 -6.17
N LYS A 300 -6.40 20.54 -6.75
CA LYS A 300 -5.81 19.91 -7.93
C LYS A 300 -5.37 18.46 -7.68
N LEU A 301 -4.81 18.18 -6.51
CA LEU A 301 -4.40 16.84 -6.13
C LEU A 301 -5.60 15.88 -6.04
N ILE A 302 -6.72 16.34 -5.47
CA ILE A 302 -7.97 15.57 -5.40
C ILE A 302 -8.53 15.33 -6.81
N ASP A 303 -8.62 16.37 -7.64
CA ASP A 303 -9.14 16.28 -9.01
C ASP A 303 -8.30 15.35 -9.90
N PHE A 304 -6.98 15.33 -9.70
CA PHE A 304 -6.07 14.47 -10.45
C PHE A 304 -6.10 13.01 -9.92
N GLY A 305 -6.10 12.85 -8.60
CA GLY A 305 -5.87 11.54 -7.97
C GLY A 305 -7.10 10.65 -7.94
N PHE A 306 -8.31 11.21 -7.91
CA PHE A 306 -9.54 10.42 -7.90
C PHE A 306 -10.18 10.33 -9.29
N ASP A 307 -10.51 9.13 -9.69
CA ASP A 307 -11.43 8.95 -10.82
C ASP A 307 -12.86 9.34 -10.42
N ALA A 308 -13.47 10.25 -11.18
CA ALA A 308 -14.78 10.81 -10.85
C ALA A 308 -15.93 9.79 -10.90
N ARG A 309 -15.76 8.65 -11.58
CA ARG A 309 -16.78 7.61 -11.74
C ARG A 309 -16.58 6.47 -10.75
N SER A 310 -15.41 5.84 -10.76
CA SER A 310 -15.09 4.72 -9.86
C SER A 310 -14.80 5.17 -8.43
N LYS A 311 -14.53 6.45 -8.18
CA LYS A 311 -14.19 7.01 -6.87
C LYS A 311 -12.90 6.42 -6.28
N THR A 312 -12.06 5.83 -7.11
CA THR A 312 -10.79 5.23 -6.69
C THR A 312 -9.65 6.24 -6.77
N TRP A 313 -8.75 6.16 -5.82
CA TRP A 313 -7.48 6.88 -5.85
C TRP A 313 -6.50 6.15 -6.77
N TYR A 314 -5.62 6.86 -7.48
CA TYR A 314 -4.78 6.35 -8.56
C TYR A 314 -3.49 5.63 -8.11
N GLU A 315 -3.52 4.99 -6.96
CA GLU A 315 -2.42 4.19 -6.42
C GLU A 315 -2.89 2.76 -6.13
N SER A 316 -1.94 1.87 -5.76
CA SER A 316 -2.25 0.50 -5.32
C SER A 316 -3.26 0.49 -4.14
N PRO A 317 -3.98 -0.60 -3.88
CA PRO A 317 -5.03 -0.65 -2.85
C PRO A 317 -4.54 -0.28 -1.45
N GLY A 318 -3.33 -0.71 -1.07
CA GLY A 318 -2.73 -0.38 0.21
C GLY A 318 -2.51 1.12 0.39
N TYR A 319 -1.94 1.77 -0.63
CA TYR A 319 -1.74 3.21 -0.65
C TYR A 319 -3.05 3.98 -0.75
N SER A 320 -3.97 3.55 -1.62
CA SER A 320 -5.30 4.18 -1.76
C SER A 320 -6.04 4.27 -0.44
N THR A 321 -6.13 3.19 0.31
CA THR A 321 -6.84 3.17 1.60
C THR A 321 -6.11 3.98 2.68
N THR A 322 -4.78 4.05 2.63
CA THR A 322 -3.97 4.89 3.52
C THR A 322 -4.19 6.37 3.22
N VAL A 323 -4.17 6.76 1.95
CA VAL A 323 -4.39 8.15 1.52
C VAL A 323 -5.78 8.64 1.91
N LEU A 324 -6.82 7.81 1.84
CA LEU A 324 -8.17 8.17 2.34
C LEU A 324 -8.14 8.57 3.83
N GLY A 325 -7.37 7.87 4.64
CA GLY A 325 -7.17 8.23 6.05
C GLY A 325 -6.45 9.56 6.21
N LEU A 326 -5.35 9.75 5.49
CA LEU A 326 -4.53 10.98 5.53
C LEU A 326 -5.29 12.21 5.03
N LEU A 327 -5.98 12.11 3.88
CA LEU A 327 -6.83 13.18 3.36
C LEU A 327 -7.97 13.52 4.32
N GLY A 328 -8.56 12.51 4.96
CA GLY A 328 -9.59 12.71 5.96
C GLY A 328 -9.07 13.44 7.20
N GLU A 329 -7.89 13.08 7.71
CA GLU A 329 -7.24 13.75 8.83
C GLU A 329 -6.90 15.20 8.49
N PHE A 330 -6.29 15.42 7.33
CA PHE A 330 -5.98 16.73 6.80
C PHE A 330 -7.23 17.61 6.65
N SER A 331 -8.32 17.07 6.06
CA SER A 331 -9.60 17.76 5.92
C SER A 331 -10.22 18.15 7.27
N ASN A 332 -10.17 17.25 8.24
CA ASN A 332 -10.63 17.54 9.61
C ASN A 332 -9.80 18.64 10.27
N MET A 333 -8.49 18.67 10.06
CA MET A 333 -7.61 19.72 10.58
C MET A 333 -7.94 21.09 9.98
N LEU A 334 -8.13 21.17 8.67
CA LEU A 334 -8.51 22.40 7.98
C LEU A 334 -9.87 22.92 8.43
N ASP A 335 -10.87 22.04 8.55
CA ASP A 335 -12.21 22.41 9.02
C ASP A 335 -12.17 22.90 10.47
N GLU A 336 -11.49 22.18 11.36
CA GLU A 336 -11.43 22.50 12.79
C GLU A 336 -10.58 23.73 13.09
N LYS A 337 -9.45 23.90 12.42
CA LYS A 337 -8.43 24.91 12.73
C LYS A 337 -8.48 26.14 11.84
N ALA A 338 -8.96 26.03 10.60
CA ALA A 338 -8.98 27.06 9.59
C ALA A 338 -10.38 27.41 9.08
N GLY A 339 -11.42 26.64 9.43
CA GLY A 339 -12.78 26.84 8.92
C GLY A 339 -12.93 26.52 7.43
N ILE A 340 -12.04 25.68 6.88
CA ILE A 340 -12.04 25.26 5.48
C ILE A 340 -12.58 23.83 5.40
N ASP A 341 -13.82 23.68 4.97
CA ASP A 341 -14.51 22.38 4.86
C ASP A 341 -14.26 21.74 3.48
N LEU A 342 -13.24 20.86 3.40
CA LEU A 342 -12.93 20.10 2.20
C LEU A 342 -13.93 18.97 1.93
N PHE A 343 -14.52 18.36 2.94
CA PHE A 343 -15.54 17.32 2.73
C PHE A 343 -16.79 17.87 2.05
N GLN A 344 -17.18 19.10 2.37
CA GLN A 344 -18.27 19.80 1.70
C GLN A 344 -17.88 20.23 0.26
N LYS A 345 -16.67 20.75 0.09
CA LYS A 345 -16.17 21.22 -1.22
C LYS A 345 -15.87 20.09 -2.18
N CYS A 346 -15.37 18.97 -1.69
CA CYS A 346 -14.95 17.80 -2.44
C CYS A 346 -15.71 16.54 -1.96
N PRO A 347 -16.99 16.36 -2.31
CA PRO A 347 -17.79 15.20 -1.87
C PRO A 347 -17.18 13.85 -2.23
N ILE A 348 -16.33 13.80 -3.27
CA ILE A 348 -15.63 12.60 -3.71
C ILE A 348 -14.81 11.95 -2.59
N LEU A 349 -14.35 12.71 -1.58
CA LEU A 349 -13.63 12.18 -0.42
C LEU A 349 -14.50 11.22 0.39
N VAL A 350 -15.77 11.57 0.60
CA VAL A 350 -16.75 10.71 1.30
C VAL A 350 -17.12 9.52 0.42
N ASP A 351 -17.37 9.76 -0.87
CA ASP A 351 -17.74 8.71 -1.83
C ASP A 351 -16.63 7.66 -1.99
N ALA A 352 -15.36 8.09 -2.03
CA ALA A 352 -14.20 7.20 -2.12
C ALA A 352 -14.06 6.32 -0.86
N VAL A 353 -14.33 6.88 0.33
CA VAL A 353 -14.36 6.10 1.57
C VAL A 353 -15.45 5.03 1.52
N LYS A 354 -16.67 5.35 1.03
CA LYS A 354 -17.74 4.37 0.84
C LYS A 354 -17.37 3.28 -0.14
N ASN A 355 -16.65 3.65 -1.20
CA ASN A 355 -16.27 2.75 -2.28
C ASN A 355 -15.06 1.87 -1.94
N SER A 356 -14.36 2.13 -0.84
CA SER A 356 -13.20 1.34 -0.41
C SER A 356 -13.52 -0.15 -0.16
N ALA A 357 -14.77 -0.50 0.08
CA ALA A 357 -15.23 -1.88 0.19
C ALA A 357 -15.05 -2.68 -1.11
N GLU A 358 -14.99 -2.02 -2.29
CA GLU A 358 -14.75 -2.69 -3.56
C GLU A 358 -13.35 -3.32 -3.67
N TYR A 359 -12.38 -2.92 -2.83
CA TYR A 359 -11.08 -3.59 -2.78
C TYR A 359 -11.11 -4.97 -2.10
N LEU A 360 -12.22 -5.35 -1.43
CA LEU A 360 -12.24 -6.52 -0.55
C LEU A 360 -12.46 -7.82 -1.32
N PHE A 361 -11.64 -8.82 -0.99
CA PHE A 361 -11.92 -10.23 -1.21
C PHE A 361 -13.01 -10.72 -0.24
N PRO A 362 -13.64 -11.88 -0.49
CA PRO A 362 -14.65 -12.44 0.42
C PRO A 362 -14.16 -12.67 1.87
N ASN A 363 -12.86 -12.90 2.09
CA ASN A 363 -12.26 -12.98 3.42
C ASN A 363 -11.99 -11.62 4.09
N ARG A 364 -12.41 -10.52 3.47
CA ARG A 364 -12.22 -9.12 3.91
C ARG A 364 -10.78 -8.60 3.80
N MET A 365 -9.88 -9.33 3.16
CA MET A 365 -8.57 -8.78 2.77
C MET A 365 -8.72 -7.91 1.52
N ILE A 366 -7.87 -6.90 1.39
CA ILE A 366 -7.81 -6.06 0.19
C ILE A 366 -7.06 -6.77 -0.94
N ALA A 367 -7.35 -6.42 -2.19
CA ALA A 367 -6.58 -6.86 -3.37
C ALA A 367 -5.10 -6.49 -3.23
N GLY A 368 -4.22 -7.39 -3.68
CA GLY A 368 -2.79 -7.38 -3.37
C GLY A 368 -1.88 -6.72 -4.39
N PHE A 369 -2.41 -6.21 -5.51
CA PHE A 369 -1.59 -5.71 -6.61
C PHE A 369 -0.77 -4.45 -6.25
N GLY A 370 0.38 -4.31 -6.93
CA GLY A 370 1.33 -3.22 -6.71
C GLY A 370 1.94 -3.24 -5.31
N ASP A 371 2.36 -2.07 -4.82
CA ASP A 371 2.94 -1.93 -3.48
C ASP A 371 1.86 -2.03 -2.38
N THR A 372 1.26 -3.20 -2.24
CA THR A 372 0.21 -3.47 -1.25
C THR A 372 0.67 -4.51 -0.24
N HIS A 373 0.49 -4.20 1.04
CA HIS A 373 0.61 -5.19 2.12
C HIS A 373 -0.74 -5.91 2.27
N PRO A 374 -0.84 -7.20 1.97
CA PRO A 374 -2.08 -7.94 2.14
C PRO A 374 -2.57 -7.90 3.58
N GLY A 375 -3.83 -7.56 3.78
CA GLY A 375 -4.42 -7.44 5.11
C GLY A 375 -5.85 -6.93 5.07
N TYR A 376 -6.43 -6.71 6.24
CA TYR A 376 -7.76 -6.10 6.34
C TYR A 376 -7.75 -4.63 5.89
N LEU A 377 -8.90 -4.16 5.45
CA LEU A 377 -9.09 -2.76 5.04
C LEU A 377 -8.66 -1.79 6.16
N ASN A 378 -7.83 -0.81 5.79
CA ASN A 378 -7.55 0.32 6.66
C ASN A 378 -8.80 1.20 6.81
N THR A 379 -9.40 1.21 7.98
CA THR A 379 -10.63 1.99 8.26
C THR A 379 -10.38 3.45 8.60
N GLY A 380 -9.14 3.93 8.54
CA GLY A 380 -8.79 5.31 8.86
C GLY A 380 -9.64 6.35 8.13
N GLY A 381 -9.92 6.14 6.84
CA GLY A 381 -10.82 7.01 6.09
C GLY A 381 -12.24 7.07 6.66
N ILE A 382 -12.81 5.92 7.04
CA ILE A 382 -14.14 5.83 7.66
C ILE A 382 -14.15 6.59 9.00
N ASP A 383 -13.11 6.41 9.82
CA ASP A 383 -13.00 7.06 11.12
C ASP A 383 -12.90 8.59 11.00
N GLN A 384 -12.19 9.09 9.99
CA GLN A 384 -12.08 10.52 9.74
C GLN A 384 -13.40 11.13 9.25
N VAL A 385 -14.14 10.46 8.37
CA VAL A 385 -15.47 10.92 7.94
C VAL A 385 -16.46 10.88 9.13
N LEU A 386 -16.35 9.88 10.00
CA LEU A 386 -17.17 9.77 11.21
C LEU A 386 -16.88 10.93 12.18
N LYS A 387 -15.60 11.29 12.35
CA LYS A 387 -15.19 12.45 13.16
C LYS A 387 -15.77 13.75 12.60
N TYR A 388 -15.68 13.97 11.31
CA TYR A 388 -16.28 15.10 10.61
C TYR A 388 -17.80 15.16 10.82
N ALA A 389 -18.50 14.06 10.49
CA ALA A 389 -19.95 13.97 10.61
C ALA A 389 -20.44 14.22 12.05
N THR A 390 -19.69 13.75 13.05
CA THR A 390 -20.01 13.96 14.47
C THR A 390 -19.87 15.44 14.85
N ARG A 391 -18.80 16.12 14.40
CA ARG A 391 -18.59 17.55 14.64
C ARG A 391 -19.70 18.38 14.03
N HIS A 392 -20.10 18.05 12.81
CA HIS A 392 -21.18 18.73 12.07
C HIS A 392 -22.59 18.22 12.43
N LYS A 393 -22.71 17.27 13.36
CA LYS A 393 -24.00 16.68 13.81
C LYS A 393 -24.82 16.09 12.68
N ASN A 394 -24.16 15.58 11.62
CA ASN A 394 -24.79 14.94 10.48
C ASN A 394 -25.17 13.49 10.81
N LYS A 395 -26.39 13.30 11.34
CA LYS A 395 -26.86 11.98 11.79
C LYS A 395 -26.91 10.93 10.69
N ASN A 396 -27.25 11.33 9.46
CA ASN A 396 -27.32 10.41 8.33
C ASN A 396 -25.95 9.86 7.98
N LEU A 397 -24.96 10.75 7.84
CA LEU A 397 -23.58 10.35 7.55
C LEU A 397 -22.95 9.54 8.70
N ILE A 398 -23.27 9.87 9.95
CA ILE A 398 -22.85 9.05 11.12
C ILE A 398 -23.40 7.63 11.00
N SER A 399 -24.70 7.49 10.71
CA SER A 399 -25.34 6.17 10.55
C SER A 399 -24.71 5.40 9.41
N GLU A 400 -24.52 6.03 8.26
CA GLU A 400 -23.95 5.44 7.06
C GLU A 400 -22.51 4.95 7.29
N MET A 401 -21.66 5.76 7.93
CA MET A 401 -20.28 5.36 8.23
C MET A 401 -20.19 4.25 9.27
N ASN A 402 -21.08 4.23 10.26
CA ASN A 402 -21.15 3.13 11.23
C ASN A 402 -21.59 1.82 10.56
N LEU A 403 -22.55 1.86 9.64
CA LEU A 403 -22.97 0.70 8.85
C LEU A 403 -21.82 0.18 7.97
N LEU A 404 -21.13 1.07 7.25
CA LEU A 404 -19.97 0.70 6.46
C LEU A 404 -18.86 0.09 7.31
N LYS A 405 -18.54 0.71 8.46
CA LYS A 405 -17.52 0.21 9.38
C LYS A 405 -17.87 -1.19 9.92
N SER A 406 -19.16 -1.41 10.21
CA SER A 406 -19.66 -2.75 10.58
C SER A 406 -19.48 -3.72 9.41
N ALA A 407 -19.93 -3.35 8.23
CA ALA A 407 -19.96 -4.22 7.04
C ALA A 407 -18.56 -4.69 6.58
N VAL A 408 -17.54 -3.83 6.68
CA VAL A 408 -16.17 -4.19 6.28
C VAL A 408 -15.42 -5.00 7.34
N ALA A 409 -15.98 -5.15 8.54
CA ALA A 409 -15.35 -5.91 9.61
C ALA A 409 -15.22 -7.40 9.24
N PRO A 410 -14.15 -8.10 9.67
CA PRO A 410 -13.88 -9.49 9.28
C PRO A 410 -15.01 -10.50 9.59
N LYS A 411 -15.82 -10.21 10.60
CA LYS A 411 -16.93 -11.09 11.05
C LYS A 411 -18.32 -10.52 10.73
N ALA A 412 -18.39 -9.52 9.86
CA ALA A 412 -19.68 -8.91 9.51
C ALA A 412 -20.62 -9.89 8.79
N PRO A 413 -21.93 -9.76 8.95
CA PRO A 413 -22.92 -10.50 8.16
C PRO A 413 -22.73 -10.25 6.66
N LEU A 414 -22.97 -11.27 5.84
CA LEU A 414 -22.87 -11.18 4.37
C LEU A 414 -23.80 -10.10 3.80
N SER A 415 -25.03 -10.04 4.30
CA SER A 415 -26.03 -9.06 3.86
C SER A 415 -25.58 -7.61 4.02
N GLU A 416 -24.68 -7.31 4.95
CA GLU A 416 -24.15 -5.97 5.15
C GLU A 416 -23.11 -5.63 4.09
N ILE A 417 -22.09 -6.45 3.90
CA ILE A 417 -20.99 -6.16 2.94
C ILE A 417 -21.47 -6.21 1.48
N GLU A 418 -22.43 -7.08 1.17
CA GLU A 418 -23.00 -7.20 -0.18
C GLU A 418 -23.74 -5.93 -0.64
N THR A 419 -24.09 -5.01 0.27
CA THR A 419 -24.66 -3.71 -0.08
C THR A 419 -23.60 -2.70 -0.56
N TYR A 420 -22.32 -2.98 -0.30
CA TYR A 420 -21.20 -2.09 -0.65
C TYR A 420 -20.36 -2.64 -1.80
N THR A 421 -20.45 -3.91 -2.11
CA THR A 421 -19.63 -4.58 -3.14
C THR A 421 -20.45 -4.95 -4.38
N SER A 422 -19.84 -4.79 -5.54
CA SER A 422 -20.48 -5.07 -6.84
C SER A 422 -20.08 -6.46 -7.37
N THR A 423 -20.93 -7.07 -8.19
CA THR A 423 -20.57 -8.31 -8.90
C THR A 423 -19.39 -8.09 -9.82
N LEU A 424 -19.34 -6.95 -10.53
CA LEU A 424 -18.21 -6.52 -11.32
C LEU A 424 -17.96 -5.04 -11.08
N PHE A 425 -16.69 -4.70 -10.79
CA PHE A 425 -16.22 -3.35 -10.55
C PHE A 425 -14.97 -3.08 -11.37
N TYR A 426 -14.93 -1.92 -12.05
CA TYR A 426 -13.80 -1.46 -12.84
C TYR A 426 -13.27 -0.11 -12.34
N ALA A 427 -11.99 -0.05 -12.03
CA ALA A 427 -11.28 1.19 -11.66
C ALA A 427 -10.34 1.59 -12.81
N PRO A 428 -10.76 2.47 -13.72
CA PRO A 428 -10.00 2.79 -14.93
C PRO A 428 -8.68 3.51 -14.64
N ASN A 429 -8.61 4.32 -13.59
CA ASN A 429 -7.42 5.11 -13.23
C ASN A 429 -6.29 4.30 -12.60
N VAL A 430 -6.54 3.05 -12.22
CA VAL A 430 -5.53 2.09 -11.76
C VAL A 430 -5.55 0.81 -12.59
N SER A 431 -6.35 0.79 -13.66
CA SER A 431 -6.47 -0.34 -14.57
C SER A 431 -6.76 -1.66 -13.83
N TRP A 432 -7.82 -1.67 -13.02
CA TRP A 432 -8.18 -2.80 -12.15
C TRP A 432 -9.65 -3.20 -12.31
N ILE A 433 -9.88 -4.51 -12.37
CA ILE A 433 -11.22 -5.12 -12.36
C ILE A 433 -11.30 -6.12 -11.21
N ALA A 434 -12.40 -6.04 -10.46
CA ALA A 434 -12.81 -7.06 -9.52
C ALA A 434 -14.11 -7.73 -9.98
N MET A 435 -14.11 -9.06 -10.07
CA MET A 435 -15.31 -9.87 -10.34
C MET A 435 -15.58 -10.76 -9.15
N ARG A 436 -16.85 -10.85 -8.72
CA ARG A 436 -17.26 -11.64 -7.54
C ARG A 436 -18.51 -12.45 -7.83
N SER A 437 -18.57 -13.66 -7.26
CA SER A 437 -19.82 -14.42 -7.20
C SER A 437 -20.67 -14.10 -5.97
N GLY A 438 -20.07 -13.52 -4.96
CA GLY A 438 -20.63 -13.13 -3.67
C GLY A 438 -19.52 -12.78 -2.68
N MET A 439 -19.84 -12.68 -1.40
CA MET A 439 -18.90 -12.33 -0.32
C MET A 439 -18.81 -13.38 0.79
N ASP A 440 -19.34 -14.59 0.57
CA ASP A 440 -19.13 -15.70 1.49
C ASP A 440 -17.66 -16.18 1.45
N LYS A 441 -17.04 -16.19 2.63
CA LYS A 441 -15.61 -16.48 2.77
C LYS A 441 -15.22 -17.87 2.21
N GLN A 442 -16.07 -18.88 2.38
CA GLN A 442 -15.74 -20.26 2.02
C GLN A 442 -16.25 -20.65 0.63
N HIS A 443 -17.34 -20.03 0.19
CA HIS A 443 -18.11 -20.54 -0.94
C HIS A 443 -18.08 -19.64 -2.16
N ASP A 444 -17.73 -18.37 -2.00
CA ASP A 444 -17.70 -17.45 -3.12
C ASP A 444 -16.32 -17.29 -3.73
N LEU A 445 -16.32 -16.86 -4.96
CA LEU A 445 -15.15 -16.68 -5.82
C LEU A 445 -14.93 -15.19 -6.08
N MET A 446 -13.68 -14.79 -6.21
CA MET A 446 -13.33 -13.48 -6.70
C MET A 446 -12.07 -13.57 -7.57
N ALA A 447 -12.12 -12.93 -8.74
CA ALA A 447 -10.96 -12.66 -9.58
C ALA A 447 -10.63 -11.16 -9.54
N SER A 448 -9.36 -10.84 -9.36
CA SER A 448 -8.79 -9.49 -9.42
C SER A 448 -7.86 -9.42 -10.61
N ILE A 449 -8.15 -8.54 -11.59
CA ILE A 449 -7.34 -8.37 -12.80
C ILE A 449 -6.80 -6.96 -12.80
N ASN A 450 -5.49 -6.80 -12.95
CA ASN A 450 -4.89 -5.47 -13.00
C ASN A 450 -3.79 -5.36 -14.04
N ALA A 451 -3.57 -4.12 -14.50
CA ALA A 451 -2.38 -3.70 -15.25
C ALA A 451 -1.71 -2.52 -14.55
N SER A 452 -0.60 -2.04 -15.11
CA SER A 452 0.21 -1.01 -14.47
C SER A 452 -0.23 0.39 -14.86
N LEU A 453 -1.19 0.95 -14.13
CA LEU A 453 -1.59 2.36 -14.27
C LEU A 453 -1.63 3.02 -12.89
N GLY A 454 -1.08 4.23 -12.80
CA GLY A 454 -1.02 4.99 -11.56
C GLY A 454 0.29 4.87 -10.82
N ASN A 455 0.29 5.25 -9.55
CA ASN A 455 1.47 5.20 -8.70
C ASN A 455 1.54 3.91 -7.88
N HIS A 456 2.72 3.51 -7.45
CA HIS A 456 2.94 2.28 -6.67
C HIS A 456 2.48 1.01 -7.41
N GLN A 457 2.73 0.95 -8.71
CA GLN A 457 2.41 -0.18 -9.57
C GLN A 457 3.68 -0.97 -9.94
N HIS A 458 3.49 -2.24 -10.30
CA HIS A 458 4.54 -3.14 -10.78
C HIS A 458 4.46 -3.34 -12.30
N ALA A 459 5.50 -3.94 -12.90
CA ALA A 459 5.45 -4.41 -14.28
C ALA A 459 4.72 -5.77 -14.34
N ASN A 460 3.40 -5.76 -14.27
CA ASN A 460 2.57 -6.96 -14.13
C ASN A 460 1.85 -7.40 -15.42
N GLY A 461 1.99 -6.65 -16.52
CA GLY A 461 1.25 -6.98 -17.75
C GLY A 461 -0.26 -6.91 -17.50
N ILE A 462 -0.98 -7.99 -17.79
CA ILE A 462 -2.37 -8.22 -17.33
C ILE A 462 -2.31 -9.32 -16.28
N SER A 463 -2.13 -8.94 -15.02
CA SER A 463 -2.03 -9.89 -13.90
C SER A 463 -3.39 -10.34 -13.37
N LEU A 464 -3.40 -11.47 -12.67
CA LEU A 464 -4.61 -12.11 -12.13
C LEU A 464 -4.35 -12.60 -10.71
N GLU A 465 -5.26 -12.26 -9.79
CA GLU A 465 -5.36 -12.91 -8.48
C GLU A 465 -6.63 -13.76 -8.43
N LEU A 466 -6.55 -14.98 -7.91
CA LEU A 466 -7.68 -15.90 -7.77
C LEU A 466 -7.93 -16.26 -6.31
N TYR A 467 -9.15 -16.06 -5.86
CA TYR A 467 -9.61 -16.37 -4.50
C TYR A 467 -10.46 -17.63 -4.45
N GLY A 468 -10.33 -18.43 -3.42
CA GLY A 468 -11.21 -19.55 -3.15
C GLY A 468 -10.98 -20.18 -1.78
N LYS A 469 -12.03 -20.75 -1.19
CA LYS A 469 -11.98 -21.48 0.07
C LYS A 469 -11.31 -20.70 1.23
N GLY A 470 -11.49 -19.38 1.24
CA GLY A 470 -11.02 -18.51 2.31
C GLY A 470 -9.69 -17.81 2.05
N TYR A 471 -8.99 -18.12 0.96
CA TYR A 471 -7.66 -17.58 0.64
C TYR A 471 -7.56 -17.04 -0.79
N VAL A 472 -6.67 -16.07 -0.98
CA VAL A 472 -6.17 -15.70 -2.30
C VAL A 472 -5.15 -16.79 -2.69
N LEU A 473 -5.61 -17.81 -3.40
CA LEU A 473 -4.80 -18.99 -3.74
C LEU A 473 -3.77 -18.66 -4.82
N GLY A 474 -4.17 -17.89 -5.83
CA GLY A 474 -3.26 -17.32 -6.84
C GLY A 474 -2.97 -15.85 -6.52
N PRO A 475 -2.03 -15.55 -5.61
CA PRO A 475 -1.80 -14.20 -5.13
C PRO A 475 -0.97 -13.34 -6.08
N ASP A 476 -0.98 -12.02 -5.86
CA ASP A 476 0.09 -11.13 -6.31
C ASP A 476 1.38 -11.41 -5.53
N ALA A 477 2.53 -11.08 -6.11
CA ALA A 477 3.83 -11.35 -5.51
C ALA A 477 4.14 -10.49 -4.28
N GLY A 478 3.49 -9.33 -4.15
CA GLY A 478 3.81 -8.34 -3.12
C GLY A 478 5.10 -7.58 -3.39
N ILE A 479 5.72 -7.04 -2.36
CA ILE A 479 6.85 -6.11 -2.46
C ILE A 479 8.18 -6.68 -1.96
N GLY A 480 8.24 -7.93 -1.56
CA GLY A 480 9.42 -8.49 -0.91
C GLY A 480 9.65 -7.92 0.48
N LYS A 481 10.87 -8.05 1.01
CA LYS A 481 11.18 -7.64 2.38
C LYS A 481 11.28 -6.11 2.54
N TYR A 482 11.80 -5.43 1.53
CA TYR A 482 12.09 -4.00 1.57
C TYR A 482 11.67 -3.30 0.29
N LEU A 483 10.63 -2.51 0.39
CA LEU A 483 10.17 -1.65 -0.70
C LEU A 483 11.31 -0.72 -1.16
N TYR A 484 11.61 -0.71 -2.46
CA TYR A 484 12.61 0.12 -3.15
C TYR A 484 14.09 -0.06 -2.74
N SER A 485 14.39 -0.81 -1.71
CA SER A 485 15.77 -0.92 -1.19
C SER A 485 16.38 -2.30 -1.30
N GLY A 486 15.59 -3.33 -1.55
CA GLY A 486 16.07 -4.68 -1.82
C GLY A 486 16.31 -4.90 -3.32
N LEU A 487 17.39 -5.59 -3.68
CA LEU A 487 17.59 -6.05 -5.06
C LEU A 487 16.44 -6.95 -5.50
N ASP A 488 15.91 -7.77 -4.60
CA ASP A 488 14.78 -8.66 -4.82
C ASP A 488 13.50 -7.92 -5.22
N TYR A 489 13.24 -6.73 -4.64
CA TYR A 489 12.12 -5.90 -5.11
C TYR A 489 12.30 -5.49 -6.57
N LEU A 490 13.46 -4.94 -6.91
CA LEU A 490 13.75 -4.42 -8.25
C LEU A 490 13.89 -5.52 -9.31
N GLU A 491 14.49 -6.65 -8.94
CA GLU A 491 14.82 -7.72 -9.88
C GLU A 491 13.75 -8.79 -10.01
N TYR A 492 12.86 -8.93 -9.03
CA TYR A 492 11.83 -9.98 -9.03
C TYR A 492 10.42 -9.45 -8.70
N TYR A 493 10.15 -8.99 -7.47
CA TYR A 493 8.78 -8.72 -7.01
C TYR A 493 8.04 -7.68 -7.84
N SER A 494 8.74 -6.69 -8.39
CA SER A 494 8.14 -5.68 -9.29
C SER A 494 8.18 -6.07 -10.78
N GLN A 495 8.58 -7.30 -11.11
CA GLN A 495 8.79 -7.78 -12.48
C GLN A 495 7.72 -8.76 -12.94
N MET A 496 7.47 -8.83 -14.25
CA MET A 496 6.40 -9.66 -14.84
C MET A 496 6.44 -11.15 -14.42
N PRO A 497 7.61 -11.84 -14.34
CA PRO A 497 7.65 -13.25 -13.95
C PRO A 497 7.23 -13.55 -12.50
N ALA A 498 7.09 -12.54 -11.64
CA ALA A 498 6.56 -12.69 -10.30
C ALA A 498 5.01 -12.68 -10.25
N HIS A 499 4.37 -12.29 -11.34
CA HIS A 499 2.92 -12.11 -11.43
C HIS A 499 2.25 -13.17 -12.30
N ASN A 500 0.93 -13.35 -12.14
CA ASN A 500 0.13 -14.30 -12.94
C ASN A 500 -0.24 -13.68 -14.30
N THR A 501 0.72 -13.64 -15.21
CA THR A 501 0.62 -12.96 -16.51
C THR A 501 1.36 -13.71 -17.61
N VAL A 502 1.47 -13.13 -18.81
CA VAL A 502 2.26 -13.68 -19.93
C VAL A 502 3.45 -12.78 -20.21
N VAL A 503 4.63 -13.36 -20.15
CA VAL A 503 5.92 -12.73 -20.50
C VAL A 503 6.27 -13.07 -21.93
N VAL A 504 6.63 -12.08 -22.75
CA VAL A 504 6.93 -12.23 -24.17
C VAL A 504 8.43 -12.17 -24.40
N ASP A 505 9.00 -13.14 -25.13
CA ASP A 505 10.40 -13.25 -25.50
C ASP A 505 11.38 -13.10 -24.31
N GLY A 506 10.92 -13.38 -23.09
CA GLY A 506 11.69 -13.26 -21.85
C GLY A 506 11.93 -11.83 -21.39
N VAL A 507 11.33 -10.83 -22.00
CA VAL A 507 11.39 -9.44 -21.52
C VAL A 507 10.53 -9.31 -20.29
N SER A 508 11.18 -9.08 -19.13
CA SER A 508 10.59 -9.28 -17.82
C SER A 508 10.10 -8.00 -17.13
N SER A 509 10.40 -6.84 -17.67
CA SER A 509 10.03 -5.57 -17.03
C SER A 509 9.80 -4.42 -17.99
N TYR A 510 9.13 -3.40 -17.48
CA TYR A 510 9.04 -2.06 -18.03
C TYR A 510 9.04 -1.04 -16.88
N PRO A 511 9.20 0.28 -17.17
CA PRO A 511 9.19 1.28 -16.09
C PRO A 511 7.95 1.22 -15.22
N VAL A 512 8.15 1.20 -13.92
CA VAL A 512 7.13 1.10 -12.86
C VAL A 512 6.98 2.41 -12.08
N MET A 513 6.31 2.40 -10.95
CA MET A 513 5.93 3.57 -10.17
C MET A 513 4.86 4.40 -10.88
N MET A 514 5.07 5.60 -11.26
CA MET A 514 4.13 6.44 -12.01
C MET A 514 3.84 5.87 -13.40
N SER A 515 3.31 4.66 -13.43
CA SER A 515 3.11 3.89 -14.65
C SER A 515 1.91 4.38 -15.46
N GLN A 516 2.00 4.25 -16.78
CA GLN A 516 0.98 4.67 -17.74
C GLN A 516 0.49 3.50 -18.60
N HIS A 517 0.68 2.26 -18.15
CA HIS A 517 0.41 1.06 -18.93
C HIS A 517 -0.93 0.44 -18.57
N ALA A 518 -2.00 1.03 -19.09
CA ALA A 518 -3.39 0.60 -18.85
C ALA A 518 -3.84 -0.46 -19.85
N PHE A 519 -4.71 -1.37 -19.40
CA PHE A 519 -5.55 -2.14 -20.31
C PHE A 519 -6.84 -1.40 -20.70
N LYS A 520 -7.48 -1.90 -21.74
CA LYS A 520 -8.85 -1.49 -22.15
C LYS A 520 -9.80 -2.65 -21.94
N VAL A 521 -10.94 -2.39 -21.29
CA VAL A 521 -12.05 -3.36 -21.24
C VAL A 521 -12.70 -3.39 -22.62
N VAL A 522 -12.84 -4.57 -23.22
CA VAL A 522 -13.43 -4.75 -24.56
C VAL A 522 -14.75 -5.49 -24.51
N ALA A 523 -14.97 -6.34 -23.52
CA ALA A 523 -16.23 -7.00 -23.25
C ALA A 523 -16.36 -7.33 -21.77
N SER A 524 -17.56 -7.31 -21.23
CA SER A 524 -17.82 -7.74 -19.85
C SER A 524 -19.30 -8.11 -19.65
N TYR A 525 -19.55 -8.99 -18.70
CA TYR A 525 -20.88 -9.29 -18.22
C TYR A 525 -20.87 -9.55 -16.71
N PRO A 526 -21.63 -8.81 -15.90
CA PRO A 526 -22.42 -7.63 -16.29
C PRO A 526 -21.57 -6.57 -16.96
N GLU A 527 -22.18 -5.75 -17.82
CA GLU A 527 -21.45 -4.70 -18.55
C GLU A 527 -20.91 -3.64 -17.58
N VAL A 528 -19.63 -3.29 -17.75
CA VAL A 528 -18.98 -2.14 -17.13
C VAL A 528 -18.19 -1.38 -18.17
N THR A 529 -18.14 -0.07 -18.01
CA THR A 529 -17.41 0.87 -18.87
C THR A 529 -16.72 1.93 -18.01
N GLN A 530 -15.93 2.80 -18.61
CA GLN A 530 -15.38 3.96 -17.89
C GLN A 530 -16.49 4.87 -17.35
N GLU A 531 -17.60 5.00 -18.07
CA GLU A 531 -18.74 5.84 -17.66
C GLU A 531 -19.60 5.17 -16.59
N GLN A 532 -19.69 3.85 -16.61
CA GLN A 532 -20.40 3.04 -15.65
C GLN A 532 -19.49 1.93 -15.12
N PRO A 533 -18.59 2.26 -14.18
CA PRO A 533 -17.53 1.35 -13.73
C PRO A 533 -18.00 0.27 -12.76
N ALA A 534 -19.21 0.34 -12.23
CA ALA A 534 -19.76 -0.65 -11.33
C ALA A 534 -21.05 -1.24 -11.88
N SER A 535 -21.16 -2.56 -11.82
CA SER A 535 -22.43 -3.26 -12.01
C SER A 535 -23.33 -3.09 -10.77
N LYS A 536 -24.46 -3.80 -10.74
CA LYS A 536 -25.32 -3.85 -9.54
C LYS A 536 -24.57 -4.39 -8.34
N LYS A 537 -24.96 -3.93 -7.14
CA LYS A 537 -24.42 -4.47 -5.89
C LYS A 537 -24.85 -5.92 -5.71
N LEU A 538 -24.03 -6.70 -5.01
CA LEU A 538 -24.31 -8.13 -4.75
C LEU A 538 -25.63 -8.35 -3.98
N SER A 539 -26.05 -7.39 -3.16
CA SER A 539 -27.37 -7.41 -2.51
C SER A 539 -28.55 -7.25 -3.46
N GLU A 540 -28.31 -6.67 -4.65
CA GLU A 540 -29.35 -6.46 -5.68
C GLU A 540 -29.32 -7.56 -6.74
N TRP A 541 -28.14 -8.03 -7.08
CA TRP A 541 -27.95 -9.09 -8.08
C TRP A 541 -26.62 -9.80 -7.89
N LYS A 542 -26.66 -11.12 -7.91
CA LYS A 542 -25.47 -11.99 -7.92
C LYS A 542 -25.71 -13.22 -8.79
N LEU A 543 -24.63 -13.95 -9.08
CA LEU A 543 -24.68 -15.16 -9.89
C LEU A 543 -25.63 -16.21 -9.28
N SER A 544 -26.46 -16.83 -10.11
CA SER A 544 -27.39 -17.84 -9.67
C SER A 544 -26.67 -19.11 -9.20
N THR A 545 -27.15 -19.67 -8.10
CA THR A 545 -26.70 -20.97 -7.55
C THR A 545 -27.73 -22.09 -7.79
N GLU A 546 -28.88 -21.72 -8.40
CA GLU A 546 -29.95 -22.66 -8.68
C GLU A 546 -29.55 -23.64 -9.78
N LYS A 547 -29.81 -24.95 -9.59
CA LYS A 547 -29.38 -25.99 -10.51
C LYS A 547 -29.95 -25.79 -11.92
N ASP A 548 -31.21 -25.43 -12.01
CA ASP A 548 -31.96 -25.31 -13.28
C ASP A 548 -31.84 -23.93 -13.95
N SER A 549 -31.06 -23.00 -13.38
CA SER A 549 -30.81 -21.71 -14.01
C SER A 549 -29.98 -21.87 -15.29
N GLU A 550 -30.24 -21.00 -16.25
CA GLU A 550 -29.44 -20.91 -17.47
C GLU A 550 -27.98 -20.52 -17.15
N LEU A 551 -27.04 -20.99 -17.96
CA LEU A 551 -25.60 -20.73 -17.71
C LEU A 551 -25.27 -19.24 -17.72
N LYS A 552 -25.98 -18.43 -18.53
CA LYS A 552 -25.82 -16.97 -18.54
C LYS A 552 -26.09 -16.30 -17.19
N ASP A 553 -26.97 -16.88 -16.36
CA ASP A 553 -27.27 -16.36 -15.01
C ASP A 553 -26.25 -16.82 -13.96
N LYS A 554 -25.38 -17.75 -14.33
CA LYS A 554 -24.33 -18.32 -13.48
C LYS A 554 -22.94 -17.78 -13.78
N ILE A 555 -22.78 -16.96 -14.82
CA ILE A 555 -21.48 -16.47 -15.30
C ILE A 555 -21.34 -14.96 -15.13
N SER A 556 -20.15 -14.53 -14.76
CA SER A 556 -19.66 -13.18 -15.00
C SER A 556 -18.29 -13.25 -15.68
N TYR A 557 -18.00 -12.30 -16.57
CA TYR A 557 -16.68 -12.26 -17.22
C TYR A 557 -16.24 -10.84 -17.55
N ALA A 558 -14.94 -10.68 -17.72
CA ALA A 558 -14.34 -9.47 -18.26
C ALA A 558 -13.22 -9.84 -19.23
N THR A 559 -13.16 -9.14 -20.34
CA THR A 559 -12.09 -9.23 -21.33
C THR A 559 -11.39 -7.90 -21.46
N VAL A 560 -10.09 -7.93 -21.34
CA VAL A 560 -9.24 -6.74 -21.42
C VAL A 560 -8.18 -6.90 -22.51
N LYS A 561 -7.81 -5.79 -23.15
CA LYS A 561 -6.71 -5.70 -24.11
C LYS A 561 -5.61 -4.80 -23.58
N PHE A 562 -4.39 -5.20 -23.82
CA PHE A 562 -3.17 -4.52 -23.36
C PHE A 562 -2.11 -4.55 -24.48
N LEU A 563 -1.40 -3.45 -24.64
CA LEU A 563 -0.20 -3.42 -25.49
C LEU A 563 1.02 -3.41 -24.55
N GLU A 564 1.75 -4.50 -24.52
CA GLU A 564 2.94 -4.62 -23.70
C GLU A 564 4.02 -3.64 -24.24
N PRO A 565 4.55 -2.72 -23.40
CA PRO A 565 5.28 -1.56 -23.90
C PRO A 565 6.68 -1.89 -24.47
N GLU A 566 7.36 -2.91 -23.98
CA GLU A 566 8.74 -3.22 -24.37
C GLU A 566 8.80 -4.09 -25.64
N THR A 567 7.98 -5.12 -25.71
CA THR A 567 7.96 -6.05 -26.85
C THR A 567 6.94 -5.66 -27.92
N GLN A 568 6.09 -4.67 -27.62
CA GLN A 568 4.96 -4.29 -28.46
C GLN A 568 4.04 -5.49 -28.75
N ALA A 569 3.91 -6.37 -27.78
CA ALA A 569 3.00 -7.50 -27.89
C ALA A 569 1.57 -7.06 -27.56
N GLN A 570 0.66 -7.32 -28.50
CA GLN A 570 -0.77 -7.20 -28.30
C GLN A 570 -1.23 -8.37 -27.44
N GLN A 571 -1.77 -8.08 -26.27
CA GLN A 571 -2.28 -9.08 -25.33
C GLN A 571 -3.78 -8.90 -25.08
N GLN A 572 -4.48 -10.01 -24.87
CA GLN A 572 -5.89 -10.04 -24.51
C GLN A 572 -6.11 -11.13 -23.46
N ARG A 573 -6.74 -10.78 -22.35
CA ARG A 573 -7.15 -11.74 -21.33
C ARG A 573 -8.64 -11.71 -21.15
N THR A 574 -9.28 -12.89 -21.25
CA THR A 574 -10.69 -13.12 -20.91
C THR A 574 -10.72 -13.96 -19.66
N THR A 575 -11.25 -13.41 -18.55
CA THR A 575 -11.43 -14.15 -17.31
C THR A 575 -12.92 -14.22 -16.99
N ALA A 576 -13.40 -15.40 -16.60
CA ALA A 576 -14.78 -15.60 -16.19
C ALA A 576 -14.87 -16.32 -14.84
N ILE A 577 -15.93 -16.05 -14.08
CA ILE A 577 -16.38 -16.81 -12.91
C ILE A 577 -17.67 -17.52 -13.29
N VAL A 578 -17.75 -18.80 -13.03
CA VAL A 578 -18.96 -19.61 -13.22
C VAL A 578 -19.35 -20.26 -11.89
N LYS A 579 -20.54 -19.98 -11.39
CA LYS A 579 -21.10 -20.65 -10.20
C LYS A 579 -21.72 -21.99 -10.63
N THR A 580 -21.37 -23.05 -9.92
CA THR A 580 -21.91 -24.41 -10.13
C THR A 580 -22.96 -24.76 -9.10
N SER A 581 -22.78 -24.28 -7.86
CA SER A 581 -23.64 -24.52 -6.72
C SER A 581 -23.51 -23.41 -5.69
N ALA A 582 -24.27 -23.50 -4.59
CA ALA A 582 -24.12 -22.58 -3.47
C ALA A 582 -22.72 -22.63 -2.84
N LYS A 583 -22.00 -23.74 -2.99
CA LYS A 583 -20.71 -24.00 -2.34
C LYS A 583 -19.53 -24.04 -3.30
N GLY A 584 -19.74 -23.98 -4.60
CA GLY A 584 -18.71 -24.19 -5.60
C GLY A 584 -18.86 -23.31 -6.83
N GLY A 585 -17.81 -23.34 -7.63
CA GLY A 585 -17.69 -22.66 -8.89
C GLY A 585 -16.25 -22.76 -9.39
N TYR A 586 -16.02 -22.23 -10.59
CA TYR A 586 -14.71 -22.25 -11.23
C TYR A 586 -14.44 -20.99 -12.02
N TYR A 587 -13.18 -20.80 -12.39
CA TYR A 587 -12.72 -19.73 -13.25
C TYR A 587 -12.38 -20.28 -14.63
N ILE A 588 -12.54 -19.40 -15.62
CA ILE A 588 -11.97 -19.58 -16.97
C ILE A 588 -10.96 -18.47 -17.17
N ASP A 589 -9.82 -18.79 -17.75
CA ASP A 589 -8.81 -17.85 -18.18
C ASP A 589 -8.34 -18.16 -19.59
N VAL A 590 -8.58 -17.24 -20.53
CA VAL A 590 -8.11 -17.33 -21.90
C VAL A 590 -7.16 -16.16 -22.15
N PHE A 591 -5.87 -16.48 -22.36
CA PHE A 591 -4.86 -15.46 -22.61
C PHE A 591 -4.32 -15.56 -24.03
N ARG A 592 -4.46 -14.47 -24.80
CA ARG A 592 -3.93 -14.32 -26.16
C ARG A 592 -2.79 -13.33 -26.16
N SER A 593 -1.72 -13.63 -26.92
CA SER A 593 -0.58 -12.74 -27.02
C SER A 593 0.16 -12.93 -28.33
N LYS A 594 0.50 -11.82 -29.00
CA LYS A 594 1.33 -11.79 -30.21
C LYS A 594 2.01 -10.44 -30.35
N LYS A 595 3.21 -10.42 -30.90
CA LYS A 595 3.87 -9.17 -31.25
C LYS A 595 3.20 -8.53 -32.46
N VAL A 596 3.10 -7.22 -32.45
CA VAL A 596 2.52 -6.47 -33.59
C VAL A 596 3.34 -6.66 -34.85
N GLU A 597 4.67 -6.68 -34.73
CA GLU A 597 5.60 -6.87 -35.85
C GLU A 597 5.81 -8.35 -36.25
N GLY A 598 5.26 -9.30 -35.46
CA GLY A 598 5.57 -10.72 -35.62
C GLY A 598 6.97 -11.06 -35.06
N SER A 599 7.57 -12.15 -35.53
CA SER A 599 8.84 -12.65 -35.03
C SER A 599 8.85 -13.03 -33.55
N ASP A 600 7.73 -13.49 -33.05
CA ASP A 600 7.55 -14.02 -31.70
C ASP A 600 8.44 -15.27 -31.50
N LYS A 601 9.22 -15.29 -30.43
CA LYS A 601 10.03 -16.45 -30.05
C LYS A 601 9.31 -17.32 -29.05
N THR A 602 8.95 -16.74 -27.91
CA THR A 602 8.29 -17.43 -26.80
C THR A 602 7.29 -16.53 -26.09
N HIS A 603 6.21 -17.14 -25.63
CA HIS A 603 5.27 -16.55 -24.70
C HIS A 603 5.18 -17.45 -23.48
N ASP A 604 5.49 -16.93 -22.30
CA ASP A 604 5.51 -17.66 -21.03
C ASP A 604 4.31 -17.27 -20.17
N TYR A 605 3.34 -18.17 -20.05
CA TYR A 605 2.20 -18.00 -19.15
C TYR A 605 2.60 -18.45 -17.76
N PHE A 606 2.67 -17.50 -16.84
CA PHE A 606 2.97 -17.72 -15.42
C PHE A 606 1.71 -17.85 -14.58
N TYR A 607 1.70 -18.84 -13.69
CA TYR A 607 0.72 -18.97 -12.63
C TYR A 607 1.39 -19.37 -11.31
N HIS A 608 1.21 -18.56 -10.28
CA HIS A 608 1.72 -18.75 -8.93
C HIS A 608 0.58 -19.15 -8.01
N ASN A 609 0.81 -20.13 -7.14
CA ASN A 609 -0.20 -20.56 -6.18
C ASN A 609 0.43 -20.76 -4.80
N LEU A 610 -0.28 -20.35 -3.76
CA LEU A 610 0.08 -20.76 -2.40
C LEU A 610 -0.01 -22.27 -2.25
N GLY A 611 0.86 -22.87 -1.46
CA GLY A 611 0.80 -24.30 -1.19
C GLY A 611 2.18 -24.93 -0.99
N GLN A 612 2.17 -26.20 -0.68
CA GLN A 612 3.37 -26.99 -0.44
C GLN A 612 3.63 -28.08 -1.49
N GLU A 613 2.61 -28.43 -2.28
CA GLU A 613 2.71 -29.48 -3.28
C GLU A 613 2.08 -29.03 -4.61
N MET A 614 2.76 -29.34 -5.71
CA MET A 614 2.23 -29.19 -7.07
C MET A 614 2.33 -30.55 -7.78
N LYS A 615 1.22 -30.99 -8.37
CA LYS A 615 1.13 -32.26 -9.11
C LYS A 615 0.64 -31.97 -10.52
N VAL A 616 1.48 -32.22 -11.51
CA VAL A 616 1.13 -32.03 -12.93
C VAL A 616 0.86 -33.40 -13.53
N MET A 617 -0.32 -33.57 -14.11
CA MET A 617 -0.81 -34.84 -14.64
C MET A 617 -1.35 -34.67 -16.05
N ASP A 618 -1.30 -35.73 -16.84
CA ASP A 618 -2.07 -35.83 -18.06
C ASP A 618 -3.57 -35.89 -17.74
N ALA A 619 -4.36 -35.01 -18.35
CA ALA A 619 -5.78 -34.88 -17.99
C ALA A 619 -6.64 -36.09 -18.39
N ALA A 620 -6.22 -36.80 -19.45
CA ALA A 620 -6.98 -37.98 -19.94
C ALA A 620 -6.66 -39.25 -19.13
N THR A 621 -5.38 -39.50 -18.86
CA THR A 621 -4.92 -40.68 -18.15
C THR A 621 -4.85 -40.55 -16.64
N GLN A 622 -4.88 -39.34 -16.13
CA GLN A 622 -4.68 -39.01 -14.70
C GLN A 622 -3.31 -39.48 -14.16
N GLN A 623 -2.34 -39.75 -15.03
CA GLN A 623 -1.00 -40.17 -14.65
C GLN A 623 -0.11 -38.92 -14.51
N PRO A 624 0.80 -38.88 -13.52
CA PRO A 624 1.80 -37.81 -13.42
C PRO A 624 2.63 -37.70 -14.72
N LEU A 625 2.93 -36.46 -15.13
CA LEU A 625 3.84 -36.23 -16.24
C LEU A 625 5.27 -36.60 -15.84
N ASP A 626 6.01 -37.24 -16.76
CA ASP A 626 7.43 -37.51 -16.59
C ASP A 626 8.26 -36.24 -16.88
N MET A 627 8.35 -35.38 -15.85
CA MET A 627 9.07 -34.11 -15.94
C MET A 627 10.56 -34.31 -15.64
N LYS A 628 11.41 -33.65 -16.40
CA LYS A 628 12.88 -33.73 -16.30
C LYS A 628 13.46 -32.42 -15.79
N PRO A 629 14.54 -32.46 -14.98
CA PRO A 629 15.31 -31.26 -14.63
C PRO A 629 15.72 -30.48 -15.87
N THR A 630 15.63 -29.15 -15.81
CA THR A 630 15.92 -28.28 -16.94
C THR A 630 16.65 -27.02 -16.49
N GLU A 631 17.50 -26.50 -17.36
CA GLU A 631 18.15 -25.18 -17.24
C GLU A 631 17.37 -24.07 -17.96
N GLU A 632 16.29 -24.39 -18.65
CA GLU A 632 15.42 -23.38 -19.25
C GLU A 632 14.76 -22.49 -18.19
N LEU A 633 14.13 -21.40 -18.59
CA LEU A 633 13.63 -20.35 -17.69
C LEU A 633 14.79 -19.79 -16.84
N ALA A 634 15.95 -19.56 -17.43
CA ALA A 634 17.12 -19.02 -16.77
C ALA A 634 17.41 -17.61 -17.29
N PHE A 635 18.20 -16.87 -16.51
CA PHE A 635 18.75 -15.59 -16.95
C PHE A 635 19.60 -15.78 -18.22
N ALA A 636 19.24 -15.07 -19.28
CA ALA A 636 19.92 -15.12 -20.57
C ALA A 636 20.57 -13.77 -20.98
N GLY A 637 20.63 -12.81 -20.07
CA GLY A 637 21.15 -11.47 -20.29
C GLY A 637 20.06 -10.39 -20.37
N GLY A 638 20.45 -9.14 -20.33
CA GLY A 638 19.53 -8.00 -20.39
C GLY A 638 18.56 -7.93 -19.20
N HIS A 639 17.28 -7.82 -19.47
CA HIS A 639 16.23 -7.63 -18.47
C HIS A 639 15.66 -8.93 -17.87
N LEU A 640 16.33 -10.06 -18.03
CA LEU A 640 15.84 -11.36 -17.58
C LEU A 640 16.16 -11.70 -16.13
N TYR A 641 16.50 -10.72 -15.29
CA TYR A 641 16.87 -10.93 -13.89
C TYR A 641 15.82 -11.71 -13.12
N ALA A 642 14.53 -11.44 -13.32
CA ALA A 642 13.47 -12.12 -12.61
C ALA A 642 13.43 -13.64 -12.82
N TYR A 643 13.84 -14.13 -13.99
CA TYR A 643 13.95 -15.56 -14.25
C TYR A 643 15.03 -16.24 -13.40
N SER A 644 16.05 -15.52 -12.96
CA SER A 644 17.12 -16.06 -12.11
C SER A 644 16.64 -16.39 -10.69
N TYR A 645 15.51 -15.83 -10.28
CA TYR A 645 14.86 -16.11 -8.98
C TYR A 645 14.00 -17.38 -9.00
N ILE A 646 13.76 -17.96 -10.19
CA ILE A 646 12.96 -19.18 -10.36
C ILE A 646 13.90 -20.37 -10.32
N TYR A 647 13.64 -21.35 -9.46
CA TYR A 647 14.53 -22.45 -9.17
C TYR A 647 13.79 -23.81 -9.03
N ASN A 648 14.55 -24.89 -8.85
CA ASN A 648 14.04 -26.27 -8.80
C ASN A 648 13.14 -26.63 -9.99
N LYS A 649 13.61 -26.27 -11.19
CA LYS A 649 12.85 -26.34 -12.42
C LYS A 649 12.87 -27.75 -13.00
N VAL A 650 11.69 -28.26 -13.34
CA VAL A 650 11.52 -29.43 -14.17
C VAL A 650 10.57 -29.12 -15.31
N SER A 651 10.71 -29.80 -16.46
CA SER A 651 9.88 -29.54 -17.63
C SER A 651 9.47 -30.82 -18.36
N ALA A 652 8.38 -30.72 -19.12
CA ALA A 652 7.92 -31.73 -20.07
C ALA A 652 7.23 -31.06 -21.27
N GLU A 653 7.33 -31.66 -22.45
CA GLU A 653 6.55 -31.26 -23.61
C GLU A 653 5.10 -31.67 -23.44
N MET A 654 4.17 -30.82 -23.86
CA MET A 654 2.73 -31.01 -23.66
C MET A 654 2.15 -31.92 -24.76
N GLN A 655 1.95 -33.20 -24.43
CA GLN A 655 1.38 -34.17 -25.39
C GLN A 655 -0.17 -34.15 -25.41
N ASN A 656 -0.79 -33.94 -24.27
CA ASN A 656 -2.25 -33.86 -24.06
C ASN A 656 -2.58 -32.63 -23.21
N SER A 657 -3.87 -32.32 -23.07
CA SER A 657 -4.33 -31.38 -22.03
C SER A 657 -3.87 -31.89 -20.66
N ILE A 658 -3.52 -30.97 -19.80
CA ILE A 658 -3.01 -31.29 -18.46
C ILE A 658 -4.00 -30.92 -17.36
N LYS A 659 -3.81 -31.56 -16.22
CA LYS A 659 -4.45 -31.26 -14.95
C LYS A 659 -3.37 -31.02 -13.91
N THR A 660 -3.34 -29.84 -13.33
CA THR A 660 -2.40 -29.48 -12.28
C THR A 660 -3.15 -29.23 -10.97
N GLN A 661 -2.65 -29.80 -9.88
CA GLN A 661 -3.18 -29.57 -8.54
C GLN A 661 -2.15 -28.86 -7.69
N PHE A 662 -2.55 -27.74 -7.12
CA PHE A 662 -1.78 -26.98 -6.14
C PHE A 662 -2.41 -27.19 -4.77
N VAL A 663 -1.67 -27.79 -3.85
CA VAL A 663 -2.19 -28.24 -2.55
C VAL A 663 -1.66 -27.37 -1.44
N THR A 664 -2.58 -26.76 -0.70
CA THR A 664 -2.33 -25.92 0.46
C THR A 664 -2.79 -26.65 1.71
N LYS A 665 -1.86 -27.04 2.59
CA LYS A 665 -2.15 -27.70 3.87
C LYS A 665 -2.14 -26.69 5.00
N ILE A 666 -3.21 -26.66 5.78
CA ILE A 666 -3.33 -25.82 6.97
C ILE A 666 -2.66 -26.53 8.14
N GLN A 667 -1.62 -25.93 8.70
CA GLN A 667 -0.74 -26.56 9.70
C GLN A 667 -1.19 -26.32 11.15
N ASP A 668 -1.89 -25.21 11.43
CA ASP A 668 -2.32 -24.82 12.79
C ASP A 668 -3.80 -25.24 13.00
N ASP A 669 -4.06 -26.05 14.02
CA ASP A 669 -5.41 -26.52 14.38
C ASP A 669 -6.39 -25.36 14.71
N LYS A 670 -5.90 -24.22 15.23
CA LYS A 670 -6.73 -23.03 15.45
C LYS A 670 -7.16 -22.39 14.14
N VAL A 671 -6.28 -22.42 13.16
CA VAL A 671 -6.60 -21.93 11.80
C VAL A 671 -7.58 -22.90 11.14
N VAL A 672 -7.41 -24.20 11.30
CA VAL A 672 -8.38 -25.22 10.83
C VAL A 672 -9.77 -24.95 11.44
N GLU A 673 -9.86 -24.69 12.75
CA GLU A 673 -11.13 -24.34 13.40
C GLU A 673 -11.71 -23.04 12.84
N ALA A 674 -10.89 -22.01 12.62
CA ALA A 674 -11.30 -20.72 12.04
C ALA A 674 -11.69 -20.80 10.55
N MET A 675 -11.36 -21.91 9.90
CA MET A 675 -11.61 -22.23 8.49
C MET A 675 -12.60 -23.38 8.32
N ASP A 676 -13.56 -23.51 9.25
CA ASP A 676 -14.67 -24.46 9.20
C ASP A 676 -14.23 -25.94 9.04
N GLY A 677 -13.09 -26.28 9.62
CA GLY A 677 -12.55 -27.63 9.65
C GLY A 677 -11.73 -28.04 8.44
N GLN A 678 -11.51 -27.14 7.47
CA GLN A 678 -10.68 -27.41 6.30
C GLN A 678 -9.22 -27.62 6.72
N ARG A 679 -8.63 -28.76 6.35
CA ARG A 679 -7.20 -29.06 6.55
C ARG A 679 -6.38 -28.97 5.27
N GLU A 680 -7.03 -29.19 4.14
CA GLU A 680 -6.39 -29.16 2.84
C GLU A 680 -7.26 -28.41 1.83
N ILE A 681 -6.65 -27.49 1.11
CA ILE A 681 -7.28 -26.73 0.03
C ILE A 681 -6.52 -27.04 -1.24
N THR A 682 -7.24 -27.29 -2.32
CA THR A 682 -6.65 -27.58 -3.62
C THR A 682 -7.18 -26.62 -4.66
N MET A 683 -6.27 -25.89 -5.35
CA MET A 683 -6.61 -25.28 -6.63
C MET A 683 -6.30 -26.30 -7.73
N THR A 684 -7.30 -26.71 -8.46
CA THR A 684 -7.13 -27.60 -9.64
C THR A 684 -7.21 -26.76 -10.91
N MET A 685 -6.19 -26.86 -11.75
CA MET A 685 -6.13 -26.20 -13.07
C MET A 685 -6.16 -27.26 -14.17
N TRP A 686 -7.03 -27.08 -15.16
CA TRP A 686 -6.98 -27.82 -16.44
C TRP A 686 -6.51 -26.85 -17.52
N MET A 687 -5.53 -27.25 -18.34
CA MET A 687 -5.02 -26.45 -19.44
C MET A 687 -5.11 -27.19 -20.78
N LYS A 688 -5.62 -26.44 -21.79
CA LYS A 688 -5.74 -26.92 -23.18
C LYS A 688 -4.38 -27.29 -23.77
N LYS A 689 -4.31 -28.42 -24.44
CA LYS A 689 -3.15 -28.88 -25.22
C LYS A 689 -2.74 -27.88 -26.32
N ASP A 690 -1.44 -27.75 -26.52
CA ASP A 690 -0.84 -27.20 -27.74
C ASP A 690 0.48 -27.94 -28.03
N GLU A 691 0.75 -28.24 -29.31
CA GLU A 691 1.93 -29.04 -29.72
C GLU A 691 3.27 -28.31 -29.54
N ASN A 692 3.24 -26.97 -29.55
CA ASN A 692 4.44 -26.12 -29.37
C ASN A 692 4.60 -25.63 -27.93
N ARG A 693 4.02 -26.35 -26.97
CA ARG A 693 3.99 -25.94 -25.59
C ARG A 693 4.82 -26.83 -24.68
N THR A 694 5.74 -26.23 -23.96
CA THR A 694 6.52 -26.84 -22.87
C THR A 694 5.97 -26.42 -21.53
N ILE A 695 5.78 -27.36 -20.63
CA ILE A 695 5.26 -27.12 -19.27
C ILE A 695 6.43 -27.16 -18.28
N PHE A 696 6.44 -26.23 -17.36
CA PHE A 696 7.44 -26.15 -16.29
C PHE A 696 6.75 -26.17 -14.93
N GLN A 697 7.32 -26.93 -14.02
CA GLN A 697 7.07 -26.85 -12.59
C GLN A 697 8.32 -26.28 -11.92
N ALA A 698 8.15 -25.26 -11.08
CA ALA A 698 9.26 -24.57 -10.46
C ALA A 698 8.84 -23.99 -9.09
N LEU A 699 9.78 -23.39 -8.41
CA LEU A 699 9.59 -22.62 -7.20
C LEU A 699 10.06 -21.18 -7.40
N SER A 700 9.37 -20.24 -6.80
CA SER A 700 9.70 -18.82 -6.78
C SER A 700 9.89 -18.34 -5.33
N PRO A 701 10.49 -17.15 -5.12
CA PRO A 701 10.62 -16.55 -3.79
C PRO A 701 9.30 -16.49 -3.02
N ALA A 702 9.38 -16.58 -1.70
CA ALA A 702 8.23 -16.53 -0.80
C ALA A 702 7.54 -15.16 -0.84
N ASN A 703 6.24 -15.13 -0.57
CA ASN A 703 5.47 -13.91 -0.42
C ASN A 703 5.69 -13.31 0.98
N LEU A 704 6.76 -12.56 1.15
CA LEU A 704 7.24 -12.05 2.45
C LEU A 704 6.23 -11.12 3.13
N GLU A 705 5.40 -10.42 2.36
CA GLU A 705 4.38 -9.51 2.88
C GLU A 705 3.18 -10.21 3.53
N TYR A 706 3.03 -11.50 3.29
CA TYR A 706 1.95 -12.30 3.87
C TYR A 706 2.15 -12.63 5.35
N GLU A 707 3.26 -12.23 5.97
CA GLU A 707 3.47 -12.32 7.44
C GLU A 707 2.27 -11.75 8.24
N ARG A 708 1.60 -10.73 7.69
CA ARG A 708 0.43 -10.08 8.31
C ARG A 708 -0.92 -10.66 7.91
N MET A 709 -0.92 -11.67 7.06
CA MET A 709 -2.14 -12.31 6.60
C MET A 709 -2.87 -12.99 7.78
N PRO A 710 -4.14 -12.68 8.03
CA PRO A 710 -4.90 -13.37 9.07
C PRO A 710 -5.16 -14.82 8.69
N ASN A 711 -5.12 -15.72 9.67
CA ASN A 711 -5.36 -17.16 9.47
C ASN A 711 -4.47 -17.78 8.39
N GLN A 712 -3.17 -17.47 8.40
CA GLN A 712 -2.23 -18.09 7.46
C GLN A 712 -2.36 -19.63 7.50
N PRO A 713 -2.42 -20.30 6.34
CA PRO A 713 -2.50 -21.77 6.31
C PRO A 713 -1.20 -22.42 6.81
N TYR A 714 -0.09 -21.77 6.61
CA TYR A 714 1.26 -22.07 7.07
C TYR A 714 2.02 -20.73 7.11
N LYS A 715 3.26 -20.73 7.55
CA LYS A 715 4.10 -19.51 7.47
C LYS A 715 4.45 -19.24 6.01
N VAL A 716 3.61 -18.43 5.35
CA VAL A 716 3.71 -18.15 3.93
C VAL A 716 5.00 -17.43 3.58
N GLU A 717 5.46 -16.56 4.47
CA GLU A 717 6.70 -15.80 4.32
C GLU A 717 7.98 -16.66 4.38
N ASP A 718 7.89 -17.88 4.90
CA ASP A 718 9.01 -18.82 5.01
C ASP A 718 9.01 -19.91 3.92
N GLN A 719 8.00 -19.94 3.04
CA GLN A 719 7.83 -21.00 2.05
C GLN A 719 7.89 -20.43 0.63
N PRO A 720 8.58 -21.12 -0.29
CA PRO A 720 8.58 -20.72 -1.69
C PRO A 720 7.17 -20.84 -2.29
N VAL A 721 6.89 -20.00 -3.27
CA VAL A 721 5.62 -20.04 -4.02
C VAL A 721 5.70 -21.11 -5.10
N LEU A 722 4.66 -21.93 -5.22
CA LEU A 722 4.54 -22.90 -6.30
C LEU A 722 4.33 -22.18 -7.63
N THR A 723 5.20 -22.39 -8.59
CA THR A 723 5.21 -21.68 -9.87
C THR A 723 5.04 -22.64 -11.03
N PHE A 724 3.94 -22.47 -11.74
CA PHE A 724 3.65 -23.17 -12.99
C PHE A 724 3.94 -22.23 -14.16
N VAL A 725 4.62 -22.74 -15.20
CA VAL A 725 4.83 -21.98 -16.43
C VAL A 725 4.47 -22.84 -17.64
N ALA A 726 3.71 -22.26 -18.56
CA ALA A 726 3.49 -22.83 -19.88
C ALA A 726 4.14 -21.95 -20.94
N ARG A 727 5.18 -22.45 -21.59
CA ARG A 727 5.90 -21.75 -22.66
C ARG A 727 5.35 -22.15 -24.02
N GLN A 728 4.77 -21.20 -24.74
CA GLN A 728 4.40 -21.35 -26.14
C GLN A 728 5.57 -20.91 -27.01
N LYS A 729 6.03 -21.76 -27.95
CA LYS A 729 6.99 -21.39 -28.99
C LYS A 729 6.22 -20.72 -30.14
N GLY A 730 6.68 -19.55 -30.57
CA GLY A 730 5.94 -18.68 -31.49
C GLY A 730 4.85 -17.89 -30.78
N GLU A 731 3.90 -17.39 -31.50
CA GLU A 731 2.81 -16.55 -30.98
C GLU A 731 1.74 -17.35 -30.22
N ALA A 732 1.06 -16.71 -29.31
CA ALA A 732 -0.03 -17.28 -28.50
C ALA A 732 -1.40 -16.58 -28.76
N TRP A 733 -1.61 -16.02 -29.94
CA TRP A 733 -2.88 -15.40 -30.32
C TRP A 733 -3.83 -16.42 -30.92
N THR A 734 -3.33 -17.16 -31.92
CA THR A 734 -4.05 -18.27 -32.55
C THR A 734 -3.89 -19.57 -31.77
N HIS A 735 -2.89 -19.62 -30.90
CA HIS A 735 -2.59 -20.71 -29.94
C HIS A 735 -2.75 -20.25 -28.49
N PRO A 736 -3.94 -19.75 -28.07
CA PRO A 736 -4.09 -19.11 -26.77
C PRO A 736 -3.85 -20.08 -25.61
N PHE A 737 -3.40 -19.53 -24.49
CA PHE A 737 -3.45 -20.25 -23.23
C PHE A 737 -4.90 -20.31 -22.78
N VAL A 738 -5.41 -21.50 -22.50
CA VAL A 738 -6.78 -21.73 -22.06
C VAL A 738 -6.73 -22.58 -20.81
N ALA A 739 -7.16 -22.02 -19.70
CA ALA A 739 -7.17 -22.69 -18.41
C ALA A 739 -8.54 -22.60 -17.72
N VAL A 740 -8.87 -23.64 -16.96
CA VAL A 740 -10.02 -23.70 -16.06
C VAL A 740 -9.48 -23.96 -14.67
N TYR A 741 -9.91 -23.18 -13.66
CA TYR A 741 -9.44 -23.29 -12.29
C TYR A 741 -10.60 -23.56 -11.34
N GLU A 742 -10.49 -24.59 -10.49
CA GLU A 742 -11.49 -24.91 -9.47
C GLU A 742 -10.86 -25.00 -8.10
N PRO A 743 -11.20 -24.10 -7.16
CA PRO A 743 -10.83 -24.25 -5.76
C PRO A 743 -11.75 -25.24 -5.05
N SER A 744 -11.16 -26.16 -4.30
CA SER A 744 -11.85 -27.17 -3.50
C SER A 744 -11.15 -27.37 -2.17
N SER A 745 -11.77 -28.11 -1.25
CA SER A 745 -11.14 -28.52 0.01
C SER A 745 -11.45 -29.97 0.36
N ASP A 746 -10.79 -30.50 1.37
CA ASP A 746 -11.06 -31.83 1.91
C ASP A 746 -12.48 -31.98 2.51
N THR A 747 -13.07 -30.87 2.98
CA THR A 747 -14.47 -30.83 3.48
C THR A 747 -15.48 -30.52 2.38
N GLU A 748 -15.06 -29.89 1.29
CA GLU A 748 -15.92 -29.50 0.15
C GLU A 748 -15.22 -29.80 -1.17
N PRO A 749 -15.38 -31.04 -1.67
CA PRO A 749 -14.79 -31.44 -2.96
C PRO A 749 -15.34 -30.63 -4.13
N GLY A 750 -14.47 -30.32 -5.10
CA GLY A 750 -14.88 -29.60 -6.32
C GLY A 750 -16.02 -30.28 -7.08
N ASP A 751 -16.76 -29.52 -7.84
CA ASP A 751 -17.92 -29.93 -8.62
C ASP A 751 -17.54 -30.51 -9.99
N ILE A 752 -16.34 -30.19 -10.52
CA ILE A 752 -15.91 -30.63 -11.87
C ILE A 752 -15.51 -32.12 -11.87
N ALA A 753 -16.09 -32.85 -12.80
CA ALA A 753 -15.69 -34.22 -13.13
C ALA A 753 -14.60 -34.26 -14.21
N SER A 754 -14.79 -33.50 -15.31
CA SER A 754 -13.80 -33.37 -16.39
C SER A 754 -13.95 -32.03 -17.11
N VAL A 755 -12.83 -31.58 -17.73
CA VAL A 755 -12.79 -30.45 -18.65
C VAL A 755 -12.27 -30.94 -19.98
N ASP A 756 -13.05 -30.73 -21.04
CA ASP A 756 -12.68 -30.99 -22.42
C ASP A 756 -12.61 -29.66 -23.20
N PHE A 757 -11.76 -29.60 -24.21
CA PHE A 757 -11.63 -28.44 -25.08
C PHE A 757 -12.01 -28.84 -26.50
N PHE A 758 -12.71 -27.95 -27.22
CA PHE A 758 -13.13 -28.20 -28.58
C PHE A 758 -12.90 -26.96 -29.47
N GLU A 759 -12.83 -27.16 -30.77
CA GLU A 759 -12.73 -26.08 -31.74
C GLU A 759 -14.15 -25.67 -32.17
N PRO A 760 -14.59 -24.44 -31.86
CA PRO A 760 -15.87 -23.91 -32.33
C PRO A 760 -15.86 -23.65 -33.85
N GLU A 761 -17.03 -23.49 -34.45
CA GLU A 761 -17.16 -23.10 -35.87
C GLU A 761 -16.64 -21.68 -36.14
N GLN A 762 -16.77 -20.78 -35.15
CA GLN A 762 -16.28 -19.42 -35.26
C GLN A 762 -14.75 -19.41 -35.23
N LYS A 763 -14.16 -18.87 -36.33
CA LYS A 763 -12.72 -18.76 -36.47
C LYS A 763 -12.11 -17.97 -35.32
N GLY A 764 -11.05 -18.50 -34.74
CA GLY A 764 -10.33 -17.87 -33.61
C GLY A 764 -11.05 -18.01 -32.26
N ALA A 765 -12.22 -18.62 -32.19
CA ALA A 765 -12.88 -18.91 -30.94
C ALA A 765 -12.26 -20.12 -30.22
N VAL A 766 -12.46 -20.21 -28.90
CA VAL A 766 -12.04 -21.32 -28.06
C VAL A 766 -13.26 -21.92 -27.38
N GLY A 767 -13.44 -23.24 -27.51
CA GLY A 767 -14.52 -23.98 -26.86
C GLY A 767 -14.05 -24.69 -25.60
N ILE A 768 -14.83 -24.59 -24.53
CA ILE A 768 -14.60 -25.24 -23.24
C ILE A 768 -15.87 -26.01 -22.87
N LEU A 769 -15.71 -27.27 -22.53
CA LEU A 769 -16.78 -28.16 -22.09
C LEU A 769 -16.46 -28.65 -20.68
N VAL A 770 -17.24 -28.20 -19.72
CA VAL A 770 -17.09 -28.63 -18.33
C VAL A 770 -18.19 -29.58 -17.98
N LYS A 771 -17.82 -30.78 -17.56
CA LYS A 771 -18.76 -31.82 -17.05
C LYS A 771 -18.68 -31.81 -15.52
N LEU A 772 -19.83 -31.61 -14.89
CA LEU A 772 -19.96 -31.66 -13.44
C LEU A 772 -20.25 -33.05 -12.93
N LYS A 773 -19.92 -33.35 -11.69
CA LYS A 773 -20.15 -34.65 -11.02
C LYS A 773 -21.62 -34.99 -10.91
N ASP A 774 -22.52 -34.04 -10.95
CA ASP A 774 -23.98 -34.26 -10.94
C ASP A 774 -24.55 -34.61 -12.33
N GLY A 775 -23.70 -34.72 -13.36
CA GLY A 775 -24.04 -35.03 -14.73
C GLY A 775 -24.36 -33.82 -15.61
N THR A 776 -24.40 -32.63 -15.05
CA THR A 776 -24.58 -31.39 -15.82
C THR A 776 -23.37 -31.11 -16.73
N THR A 777 -23.63 -30.65 -17.94
CA THR A 777 -22.60 -30.24 -18.88
C THR A 777 -22.76 -28.76 -19.20
N GLN A 778 -21.71 -28.02 -19.09
CA GLN A 778 -21.64 -26.57 -19.35
C GLN A 778 -20.74 -26.37 -20.58
N ARG A 779 -21.28 -25.74 -21.61
CA ARG A 779 -20.58 -25.45 -22.87
C ARG A 779 -20.34 -23.94 -22.95
N LEU A 780 -19.10 -23.53 -23.09
CA LEU A 780 -18.72 -22.12 -23.18
C LEU A 780 -17.86 -21.92 -24.45
N VAL A 781 -18.04 -20.78 -25.07
CA VAL A 781 -17.27 -20.36 -26.25
C VAL A 781 -16.71 -18.95 -25.99
N CYS A 782 -15.38 -18.84 -25.95
CA CYS A 782 -14.71 -17.56 -25.84
C CYS A 782 -14.31 -17.07 -27.23
N LEU A 783 -14.95 -16.04 -27.72
CA LEU A 783 -14.73 -15.46 -29.04
C LEU A 783 -13.42 -14.65 -29.08
N GLU A 784 -12.90 -14.42 -30.28
CA GLU A 784 -11.66 -13.61 -30.45
C GLU A 784 -11.91 -12.12 -30.14
N ASP A 785 -13.13 -11.63 -30.26
CA ASP A 785 -13.49 -10.26 -29.87
C ASP A 785 -13.55 -10.07 -28.32
N GLY A 786 -13.52 -11.17 -27.58
CA GLY A 786 -13.54 -11.21 -26.14
C GLY A 786 -14.90 -11.51 -25.53
N THR A 787 -15.95 -11.71 -26.33
CA THR A 787 -17.27 -12.13 -25.82
C THR A 787 -17.23 -13.59 -25.37
N VAL A 788 -17.95 -13.91 -24.32
CA VAL A 788 -18.17 -15.29 -23.85
C VAL A 788 -19.63 -15.69 -24.10
N GLU A 789 -19.82 -16.72 -24.89
CA GLU A 789 -21.12 -17.34 -25.14
C GLU A 789 -21.28 -18.61 -24.31
N SER A 790 -22.47 -18.82 -23.75
CA SER A 790 -22.80 -19.92 -22.86
C SER A 790 -24.01 -20.75 -23.33
#